data_7f7867b1602c6a91930cf55144b7c22f
#
_entry.id   7f7867b1602c6a91930cf55144b7c22f
#
_cell.length_a   1.000
_cell.length_b   1.000
_cell.length_c   1.000
_cell.angle_alpha   90.00
_cell.angle_beta   90.00
_cell.angle_gamma   90.00
#
_symmetry.space_group_name_H-M   'P 1'
#
loop_
_entity.id
_entity.type
_entity.pdbx_description
1 polymer ?
#
loop_
_entity_poly.entity_id
_entity_poly.type
_entity_poly.pdbx_seq_one_letter_code
_entity_poly.pdbx_strand_id
1 'polypeptide(L)'
;MLLRIARITTIAAFLATAFLAPASGADTDPALDAPLPLSPQVKVGKLANGLSYYIHQNRKPEHKLELRLVVKAGSILEDEDQLGLAHFTEHMAFNGSRHFRKHELISYLQSIGVKFGADLNAYTSFDETVYVLPLSAERSEDLDRAFLVLQDWAQGLTLNDADIDKERDIILEELRLGKGAGDRMQKVLMPKIYNGSRYARRLPIGQEETLRRFKPDALRRFYRDWYRPDLMAVVVVGDIAPAKAEQLIKRHFDGMQNPANERPRTYAAIPPRTDSEALVVTDKEAGSAGILIRYPVQAFQDRQTIGGYREQLVETLFSGMLNGRLQELSQLPSPPFMGASSALGRLTPRYRSWNVSASLGTSGPAAAIDAVVQENERARRFGFSATELERVKKTLMRTYERAWNERDKTDSSVYAAEYMRHFLEGESVPGIDAEYRYVSELVPGIGLDEINAYARRTIPDNSGKLVVYTGPAQAGTPLPTGEQLLAAVTAAERREVGAHAEKAVASALMDKPPAPGGIVAETRDERLGLTRLTLSNGVKVILKPTTFRNDQVLMSAARFGGQSLFDDKDMFSARYADTIVAAMGLKDFSPLDLRKVLAGKAAAVSAGLGNNTDIVAGTAGASDVETMLQMVWLKFAGVRRDEGLYQSYIGKQMELARNRQSQPGALFGDTMVATLYGNNPRAPRALRPEDIPRIDLDRAIDIYRQRFSSAKDLTFIFVGSFDPAAIKPLLATYLGSLPTPDIPTAYRDLGVRPVKGVVRREVNSGLEDKSTVALTFTGPAEVTEMEELRLSAMTEIMNIRIIDVLREKLGLIYGGGMEGSMTRVPYAHYTVGVTLPTGPENVDKVLKAAFAEIERMRTQGPDQADLDKVKTNWLQTYRKSLQENSYWLAVLQTSLTEGTDPGTILSFDREVRSIGVADVKRAAQRYLNTENYVQVVLNPEK
;
A
#
# COMPACT_ATOMS: atom_id res chain seq x y z
N MET A 1 73.04 -3.66 10.30
CA MET A 1 74.19 -4.61 10.11
C MET A 1 73.94 -5.17 8.70
N LEU A 2 74.61 -4.53 7.79
CA LEU A 2 75.71 -4.99 6.97
C LEU A 2 75.27 -6.10 5.98
N LEU A 3 75.29 -5.77 4.73
CA LEU A 3 76.29 -5.80 3.65
C LEU A 3 76.32 -7.22 2.99
N ARG A 4 76.39 -7.44 1.71
CA ARG A 4 77.00 -6.79 0.55
C ARG A 4 76.71 -7.69 -0.70
N ILE A 5 76.51 -7.13 -1.85
CA ILE A 5 77.47 -7.01 -3.03
C ILE A 5 77.48 -8.30 -3.92
N ALA A 6 77.42 -8.33 -5.21
CA ALA A 6 77.50 -7.42 -6.36
C ALA A 6 77.75 -8.27 -7.67
N ARG A 7 77.41 -7.68 -8.79
CA ARG A 7 78.20 -7.69 -10.08
C ARG A 7 77.97 -8.91 -11.01
N ILE A 8 77.96 -8.86 -12.34
CA ILE A 8 78.33 -7.83 -13.36
C ILE A 8 77.77 -8.31 -14.73
N THR A 9 77.28 -7.37 -15.55
CA THR A 9 77.47 -7.07 -16.98
C THR A 9 77.15 -8.13 -18.07
N THR A 10 76.62 -7.84 -19.22
CA THR A 10 76.98 -6.86 -20.24
C THR A 10 75.90 -6.72 -21.38
N ILE A 11 75.53 -5.49 -21.74
CA ILE A 11 75.34 -4.84 -23.04
C ILE A 11 74.67 -5.62 -24.22
N ALA A 12 73.57 -5.09 -24.76
CA ALA A 12 73.40 -4.72 -26.15
C ALA A 12 72.23 -3.68 -26.32
N ALA A 13 72.54 -2.55 -26.85
CA ALA A 13 71.62 -1.47 -27.19
C ALA A 13 70.84 -1.80 -28.48
N PHE A 14 69.48 -1.50 -28.44
CA PHE A 14 68.75 -1.15 -29.64
C PHE A 14 67.74 -0.04 -29.31
N LEU A 15 67.91 1.07 -29.96
CA LEU A 15 67.00 2.19 -29.96
C LEU A 15 65.67 1.76 -30.59
N ALA A 16 64.60 1.93 -29.88
CA ALA A 16 63.27 2.05 -30.46
C ALA A 16 62.49 3.14 -29.71
N THR A 17 62.17 4.20 -30.38
CA THR A 17 61.38 5.33 -30.00
C THR A 17 60.02 4.89 -29.44
N ALA A 18 59.80 5.12 -28.13
CA ALA A 18 58.49 4.94 -27.52
C ALA A 18 57.63 6.16 -27.77
N PHE A 19 56.63 6.01 -28.63
CA PHE A 19 55.44 6.87 -28.65
C PHE A 19 54.68 6.63 -27.33
N LEU A 20 54.64 7.65 -26.49
CA LEU A 20 53.68 7.77 -25.40
C LEU A 20 52.31 8.00 -26.04
N ALA A 21 51.53 6.95 -26.16
CA ALA A 21 50.07 7.06 -26.32
C ALA A 21 49.47 7.39 -24.96
N PRO A 22 48.51 8.36 -24.89
CA PRO A 22 47.76 8.59 -23.69
C PRO A 22 46.95 7.33 -23.41
N ALA A 23 47.01 6.81 -22.19
CA ALA A 23 46.13 5.77 -21.72
C ALA A 23 44.72 6.37 -21.69
N SER A 24 43.98 6.20 -22.77
CA SER A 24 42.53 6.28 -22.73
C SER A 24 42.06 5.17 -21.80
N GLY A 25 41.50 5.52 -20.66
CA GLY A 25 40.73 4.58 -19.88
C GLY A 25 39.63 4.04 -20.81
N ALA A 26 39.81 2.81 -21.26
CA ALA A 26 38.76 2.05 -21.91
C ALA A 26 37.70 1.87 -20.81
N ASP A 27 36.59 2.58 -20.91
CA ASP A 27 35.32 2.18 -20.30
C ASP A 27 35.06 0.77 -20.82
N THR A 28 35.41 -0.25 -20.03
CA THR A 28 35.01 -1.63 -20.32
C THR A 28 33.52 -1.70 -19.99
N ASP A 29 32.68 -1.63 -21.01
CA ASP A 29 31.30 -2.06 -20.89
C ASP A 29 31.28 -3.41 -20.16
N PRO A 30 30.52 -3.55 -19.06
CA PRO A 30 30.42 -4.82 -18.37
C PRO A 30 29.99 -5.89 -19.38
N ALA A 31 30.63 -7.06 -19.39
CA ALA A 31 30.28 -8.11 -20.31
C ALA A 31 28.81 -8.50 -20.11
N LEU A 32 27.94 -8.14 -21.02
CA LEU A 32 26.48 -8.26 -20.90
C LEU A 32 26.03 -9.72 -20.67
N ASP A 33 26.79 -10.69 -21.09
CA ASP A 33 26.51 -12.11 -20.88
C ASP A 33 26.96 -12.62 -19.50
N ALA A 34 27.68 -11.78 -18.71
CA ALA A 34 28.10 -12.18 -17.38
C ALA A 34 26.89 -12.34 -16.46
N PRO A 35 26.87 -13.37 -15.60
CA PRO A 35 25.79 -13.58 -14.65
C PRO A 35 25.76 -12.44 -13.62
N LEU A 36 24.55 -12.06 -13.22
CA LEU A 36 24.37 -11.16 -12.08
C LEU A 36 24.89 -11.84 -10.81
N PRO A 37 25.62 -11.12 -9.96
CA PRO A 37 26.07 -11.69 -8.69
C PRO A 37 24.88 -11.95 -7.77
N LEU A 38 25.02 -12.92 -6.89
CA LEU A 38 24.16 -12.99 -5.71
C LEU A 38 24.67 -11.99 -4.66
N SER A 39 23.76 -11.28 -4.00
CA SER A 39 24.11 -10.35 -2.94
C SER A 39 25.01 -11.03 -1.88
N PRO A 40 26.15 -10.43 -1.50
CA PRO A 40 27.02 -10.98 -0.46
C PRO A 40 26.39 -10.94 0.93
N GLN A 41 25.29 -10.22 1.11
CA GLN A 41 24.58 -10.10 2.39
C GLN A 41 23.69 -11.31 2.66
N VAL A 42 23.28 -12.06 1.65
CA VAL A 42 22.42 -13.25 1.82
C VAL A 42 23.23 -14.54 1.70
N LYS A 43 23.08 -15.40 2.69
CA LYS A 43 23.55 -16.78 2.61
C LYS A 43 22.42 -17.65 2.07
N VAL A 44 22.61 -18.20 0.87
CA VAL A 44 21.70 -19.17 0.26
C VAL A 44 22.30 -20.56 0.40
N GLY A 45 21.47 -21.53 0.81
CA GLY A 45 21.89 -22.91 0.94
C GLY A 45 20.78 -23.89 0.65
N LYS A 46 21.14 -25.17 0.60
CA LYS A 46 20.19 -26.27 0.38
C LYS A 46 20.56 -27.45 1.29
N LEU A 47 19.58 -28.01 1.99
CA LEU A 47 19.75 -29.19 2.81
C LEU A 47 19.80 -30.46 1.94
N ALA A 48 20.27 -31.57 2.51
CA ALA A 48 20.38 -32.85 1.78
C ALA A 48 18.99 -33.36 1.27
N ASN A 49 17.90 -33.04 1.99
CA ASN A 49 16.54 -33.38 1.61
C ASN A 49 15.94 -32.46 0.53
N GLY A 50 16.69 -31.45 0.07
CA GLY A 50 16.26 -30.56 -0.99
C GLY A 50 15.67 -29.22 -0.53
N LEU A 51 15.44 -29.00 0.80
CA LEU A 51 14.94 -27.75 1.31
C LEU A 51 15.97 -26.62 1.10
N SER A 52 15.51 -25.53 0.50
CA SER A 52 16.31 -24.33 0.29
C SER A 52 16.24 -23.40 1.51
N TYR A 53 17.27 -22.62 1.77
CA TYR A 53 17.20 -21.60 2.80
C TYR A 53 17.94 -20.33 2.43
N TYR A 54 17.44 -19.22 2.96
CA TYR A 54 17.96 -17.86 2.80
C TYR A 54 18.18 -17.25 4.16
N ILE A 55 19.38 -16.76 4.44
CA ILE A 55 19.71 -16.13 5.72
C ILE A 55 20.35 -14.78 5.45
N HIS A 56 19.78 -13.71 6.00
CA HIS A 56 20.31 -12.36 5.93
C HIS A 56 20.27 -11.71 7.32
N GLN A 57 21.45 -11.38 7.86
CA GLN A 57 21.52 -10.61 9.10
C GLN A 57 21.20 -9.14 8.83
N ASN A 58 20.06 -8.66 9.30
CA ASN A 58 19.63 -7.26 9.22
C ASN A 58 19.13 -6.77 10.58
N ARG A 59 19.50 -5.55 10.98
CA ARG A 59 19.13 -4.99 12.27
C ARG A 59 18.05 -3.91 12.16
N LYS A 60 17.17 -4.03 11.18
CA LYS A 60 16.03 -3.14 11.01
C LYS A 60 14.75 -3.95 10.82
N PRO A 61 13.84 -3.86 11.82
CA PRO A 61 14.02 -3.32 13.18
C PRO A 61 15.01 -4.14 14.02
N GLU A 62 15.66 -3.48 15.00
CA GLU A 62 16.52 -4.17 15.98
C GLU A 62 15.72 -5.22 16.76
N HIS A 63 16.35 -6.31 17.13
CA HIS A 63 15.76 -7.40 17.90
C HIS A 63 14.50 -8.03 17.27
N LYS A 64 14.37 -7.95 15.95
CA LYS A 64 13.28 -8.55 15.19
C LYS A 64 13.79 -9.53 14.15
N LEU A 65 12.98 -10.56 13.90
CA LEU A 65 13.17 -11.54 12.83
C LEU A 65 11.93 -11.59 11.95
N GLU A 66 12.15 -11.70 10.66
CA GLU A 66 11.20 -12.12 9.65
C GLU A 66 11.50 -13.57 9.28
N LEU A 67 10.61 -14.47 9.68
CA LEU A 67 10.67 -15.87 9.27
C LEU A 67 9.59 -16.13 8.23
N ARG A 68 9.92 -16.86 7.17
CA ARG A 68 8.93 -17.32 6.21
C ARG A 68 9.19 -18.77 5.85
N LEU A 69 8.09 -19.55 5.79
CA LEU A 69 8.06 -20.83 5.12
C LEU A 69 7.38 -20.63 3.77
N VAL A 70 8.10 -20.88 2.70
CA VAL A 70 7.63 -20.70 1.32
C VAL A 70 7.50 -22.07 0.68
N VAL A 71 6.32 -22.40 0.20
CA VAL A 71 6.00 -23.70 -0.40
C VAL A 71 5.59 -23.49 -1.85
N LYS A 72 6.28 -24.13 -2.83
CA LYS A 72 5.94 -24.10 -4.25
C LYS A 72 4.71 -24.98 -4.56
N ALA A 73 3.70 -24.88 -3.72
CA ALA A 73 2.42 -25.56 -3.86
C ALA A 73 1.27 -24.61 -3.61
N GLY A 74 0.34 -24.56 -4.51
CA GLY A 74 -0.87 -23.77 -4.45
C GLY A 74 -2.01 -24.48 -5.21
N SER A 75 -3.08 -23.76 -5.48
CA SER A 75 -4.31 -24.32 -6.04
C SER A 75 -4.15 -24.97 -7.42
N ILE A 76 -3.12 -24.59 -8.19
CA ILE A 76 -2.85 -25.17 -9.51
C ILE A 76 -2.55 -26.68 -9.45
N LEU A 77 -2.08 -27.18 -8.31
CA LEU A 77 -1.71 -28.57 -8.08
C LEU A 77 -2.85 -29.45 -7.57
N GLU A 78 -3.98 -28.85 -7.23
CA GLU A 78 -5.16 -29.58 -6.75
C GLU A 78 -5.71 -30.56 -7.78
N ASP A 79 -6.10 -31.77 -7.37
CA ASP A 79 -6.90 -32.69 -8.17
C ASP A 79 -8.35 -32.21 -8.26
N GLU A 80 -9.21 -32.87 -9.06
CA GLU A 80 -10.59 -32.42 -9.26
C GLU A 80 -11.46 -32.52 -7.98
N ASP A 81 -11.10 -33.41 -7.05
CA ASP A 81 -11.75 -33.55 -5.74
C ASP A 81 -11.13 -32.68 -4.63
N GLN A 82 -10.19 -31.77 -5.00
CA GLN A 82 -9.40 -30.96 -4.08
C GLN A 82 -9.57 -29.46 -4.27
N LEU A 83 -10.57 -29.00 -5.03
CA LEU A 83 -10.73 -27.58 -5.40
C LEU A 83 -10.97 -26.70 -4.16
N GLY A 84 -9.93 -25.95 -3.74
CA GLY A 84 -9.86 -25.13 -2.54
C GLY A 84 -9.07 -25.76 -1.40
N LEU A 85 -8.53 -26.98 -1.55
CA LEU A 85 -7.84 -27.66 -0.46
C LEU A 85 -6.39 -27.16 -0.25
N ALA A 86 -5.80 -26.49 -1.20
CA ALA A 86 -4.54 -25.76 -0.99
C ALA A 86 -4.73 -24.66 0.06
N HIS A 87 -5.76 -23.84 -0.09
CA HIS A 87 -6.12 -22.79 0.84
C HIS A 87 -6.63 -23.36 2.18
N PHE A 88 -7.42 -24.44 2.12
CA PHE A 88 -7.84 -25.15 3.33
C PHE A 88 -6.65 -25.68 4.14
N THR A 89 -5.61 -26.16 3.48
CA THR A 89 -4.37 -26.63 4.15
C THR A 89 -3.68 -25.48 4.89
N GLU A 90 -3.68 -24.29 4.31
CA GLU A 90 -3.17 -23.07 4.95
C GLU A 90 -3.91 -22.78 6.26
N HIS A 91 -5.24 -22.80 6.27
CA HIS A 91 -6.06 -22.61 7.47
C HIS A 91 -5.75 -23.67 8.54
N MET A 92 -5.58 -24.93 8.12
CA MET A 92 -5.27 -26.01 9.05
C MET A 92 -3.91 -25.86 9.75
N ALA A 93 -2.99 -25.06 9.21
CA ALA A 93 -1.72 -24.73 9.85
C ALA A 93 -1.91 -24.02 11.21
N PHE A 94 -3.06 -23.40 11.42
CA PHE A 94 -3.42 -22.72 12.67
C PHE A 94 -4.38 -23.54 13.54
N ASN A 95 -4.81 -24.72 13.07
CA ASN A 95 -5.81 -25.57 13.71
C ASN A 95 -5.24 -26.78 14.47
N GLY A 96 -3.93 -26.87 14.59
CA GLY A 96 -3.25 -27.89 15.36
C GLY A 96 -2.16 -28.62 14.59
N SER A 97 -1.08 -28.87 15.29
CA SER A 97 0.10 -29.55 14.78
C SER A 97 0.65 -30.54 15.80
N ARG A 98 1.74 -31.21 15.46
CA ARG A 98 2.39 -32.20 16.31
C ARG A 98 2.75 -31.65 17.69
N HIS A 99 3.25 -30.40 17.77
CA HIS A 99 3.75 -29.81 18.99
C HIS A 99 2.85 -28.71 19.56
N PHE A 100 1.88 -28.22 18.79
CA PHE A 100 0.96 -27.16 19.21
C PHE A 100 -0.50 -27.60 19.00
N ARG A 101 -1.27 -27.61 20.08
CA ARG A 101 -2.71 -27.87 20.00
C ARG A 101 -3.43 -26.66 19.39
N LYS A 102 -4.67 -26.90 18.93
CA LYS A 102 -5.54 -25.81 18.48
C LYS A 102 -5.62 -24.71 19.55
N HIS A 103 -5.59 -23.45 19.14
CA HIS A 103 -5.54 -22.24 19.98
C HIS A 103 -4.24 -22.03 20.79
N GLU A 104 -3.46 -23.07 21.06
CA GLU A 104 -2.21 -22.93 21.79
C GLU A 104 -1.17 -22.14 20.98
N LEU A 105 -1.07 -22.43 19.69
CA LEU A 105 -0.18 -21.72 18.78
C LEU A 105 -0.50 -20.23 18.71
N ILE A 106 -1.75 -19.87 18.45
CA ILE A 106 -2.18 -18.47 18.35
C ILE A 106 -1.97 -17.75 19.68
N SER A 107 -2.38 -18.37 20.79
CA SER A 107 -2.20 -17.81 22.13
C SER A 107 -0.74 -17.59 22.49
N TYR A 108 0.14 -18.54 22.14
CA TYR A 108 1.59 -18.40 22.32
C TYR A 108 2.13 -17.22 21.50
N LEU A 109 1.80 -17.14 20.21
CA LEU A 109 2.30 -16.07 19.35
C LEU A 109 1.81 -14.68 19.82
N GLN A 110 0.56 -14.58 20.23
CA GLN A 110 0.03 -13.35 20.83
C GLN A 110 0.75 -12.99 22.15
N SER A 111 1.12 -14.00 22.97
CA SER A 111 1.84 -13.76 24.23
C SER A 111 3.26 -13.19 24.04
N ILE A 112 3.86 -13.43 22.88
CA ILE A 112 5.17 -12.87 22.49
C ILE A 112 5.04 -11.62 21.62
N GLY A 113 3.82 -11.04 21.52
CA GLY A 113 3.55 -9.76 20.84
C GLY A 113 3.33 -9.83 19.33
N VAL A 114 2.97 -11.01 18.79
CA VAL A 114 2.60 -11.19 17.39
C VAL A 114 1.07 -11.13 17.28
N LYS A 115 0.54 -10.16 16.51
CA LYS A 115 -0.90 -10.04 16.26
C LYS A 115 -1.33 -11.01 15.16
N PHE A 116 -2.34 -11.84 15.45
CA PHE A 116 -2.97 -12.68 14.44
C PHE A 116 -3.70 -11.81 13.40
N GLY A 117 -3.48 -12.09 12.12
CA GLY A 117 -4.04 -11.36 10.99
C GLY A 117 -3.22 -10.13 10.57
N ALA A 118 -2.71 -9.33 11.51
CA ALA A 118 -1.92 -8.14 11.18
C ALA A 118 -0.42 -8.45 10.98
N ASP A 119 0.15 -9.30 11.84
CA ASP A 119 1.57 -9.66 11.80
C ASP A 119 1.75 -11.12 11.35
N LEU A 120 1.08 -12.04 12.04
CA LEU A 120 1.03 -13.47 11.69
C LEU A 120 0.03 -13.65 10.55
N ASN A 121 0.52 -14.00 9.39
CA ASN A 121 -0.29 -14.17 8.20
C ASN A 121 0.19 -15.35 7.37
N ALA A 122 -0.68 -15.84 6.52
CA ALA A 122 -0.36 -16.76 5.46
C ALA A 122 -1.20 -16.40 4.23
N TYR A 123 -0.79 -16.87 3.08
CA TYR A 123 -1.62 -16.78 1.88
C TYR A 123 -1.36 -17.95 0.93
N THR A 124 -2.39 -18.31 0.22
CA THR A 124 -2.35 -19.30 -0.86
C THR A 124 -2.66 -18.63 -2.20
N SER A 125 -1.80 -18.85 -3.17
CA SER A 125 -1.98 -18.43 -4.56
C SER A 125 -2.15 -19.65 -5.46
N PHE A 126 -2.07 -19.43 -6.78
CA PHE A 126 -2.11 -20.55 -7.74
C PHE A 126 -0.90 -21.46 -7.60
N ASP A 127 0.29 -20.91 -7.44
CA ASP A 127 1.55 -21.62 -7.56
C ASP A 127 2.30 -21.80 -6.23
N GLU A 128 1.88 -21.12 -5.19
CA GLU A 128 2.57 -21.09 -3.89
C GLU A 128 1.62 -20.96 -2.71
N THR A 129 2.11 -21.37 -1.54
CA THR A 129 1.59 -21.04 -0.21
C THR A 129 2.72 -20.49 0.63
N VAL A 130 2.49 -19.38 1.32
CA VAL A 130 3.52 -18.71 2.12
C VAL A 130 2.99 -18.45 3.52
N TYR A 131 3.81 -18.82 4.51
CA TYR A 131 3.56 -18.55 5.93
C TYR A 131 4.55 -17.48 6.40
N VAL A 132 4.05 -16.44 7.05
CA VAL A 132 4.82 -15.28 7.54
C VAL A 132 4.78 -15.26 9.06
N LEU A 133 5.94 -15.30 9.69
CA LEU A 133 6.07 -15.32 11.14
C LEU A 133 7.13 -14.30 11.60
N PRO A 134 6.74 -13.04 11.85
CA PRO A 134 7.63 -12.08 12.49
C PRO A 134 7.67 -12.33 14.00
N LEU A 135 8.84 -12.17 14.61
CA LEU A 135 8.98 -12.33 16.06
C LEU A 135 10.10 -11.46 16.64
N SER A 136 10.10 -11.35 17.99
CA SER A 136 11.22 -10.76 18.71
C SER A 136 12.39 -11.75 18.82
N ALA A 137 13.61 -11.29 18.58
CA ALA A 137 14.84 -12.07 18.71
C ALA A 137 15.46 -12.02 20.13
N GLU A 138 14.80 -11.36 21.11
CA GLU A 138 15.36 -11.10 22.43
C GLU A 138 15.55 -12.38 23.26
N ARG A 139 14.68 -13.37 23.10
CA ARG A 139 14.71 -14.63 23.87
C ARG A 139 15.03 -15.83 22.99
N SER A 140 16.05 -16.57 23.37
CA SER A 140 16.47 -17.76 22.61
C SER A 140 15.44 -18.89 22.58
N GLU A 141 14.58 -18.97 23.60
CA GLU A 141 13.48 -19.95 23.67
C GLU A 141 12.42 -19.69 22.61
N ASP A 142 12.08 -18.43 22.38
CA ASP A 142 11.11 -18.04 21.36
C ASP A 142 11.65 -18.32 19.96
N LEU A 143 12.96 -18.17 19.75
CA LEU A 143 13.60 -18.53 18.48
C LEU A 143 13.43 -20.02 18.16
N ASP A 144 13.80 -20.90 19.08
CA ASP A 144 13.70 -22.36 18.86
C ASP A 144 12.23 -22.79 18.63
N ARG A 145 11.30 -22.24 19.43
CA ARG A 145 9.86 -22.48 19.24
C ARG A 145 9.34 -21.96 17.92
N ALA A 146 9.78 -20.80 17.43
CA ALA A 146 9.36 -20.27 16.13
C ALA A 146 9.82 -21.18 14.98
N PHE A 147 11.05 -21.70 15.02
CA PHE A 147 11.50 -22.69 14.04
C PHE A 147 10.72 -24.00 14.14
N LEU A 148 10.31 -24.41 15.34
CA LEU A 148 9.45 -25.57 15.55
C LEU A 148 8.05 -25.34 14.93
N VAL A 149 7.51 -24.10 15.01
CA VAL A 149 6.27 -23.73 14.33
C VAL A 149 6.40 -23.88 12.82
N LEU A 150 7.48 -23.36 12.22
CA LEU A 150 7.73 -23.53 10.78
C LEU A 150 7.88 -25.02 10.39
N GLN A 151 8.56 -25.82 11.22
CA GLN A 151 8.70 -27.25 10.99
C GLN A 151 7.34 -27.95 11.01
N ASP A 152 6.49 -27.60 11.96
CA ASP A 152 5.15 -28.17 12.07
C ASP A 152 4.24 -27.76 10.91
N TRP A 153 4.33 -26.51 10.44
CA TRP A 153 3.64 -26.09 9.22
C TRP A 153 4.09 -26.88 8.00
N ALA A 154 5.39 -27.17 7.93
CA ALA A 154 5.95 -27.90 6.79
C ALA A 154 5.52 -29.39 6.75
N GLN A 155 5.63 -30.15 7.86
CA GLN A 155 5.33 -31.58 7.88
C GLN A 155 4.75 -32.07 9.23
N GLY A 156 4.09 -31.22 9.99
CA GLY A 156 3.58 -31.55 11.31
C GLY A 156 2.09 -31.30 11.54
N LEU A 157 1.29 -30.94 10.53
CA LEU A 157 -0.13 -30.70 10.71
C LEU A 157 -0.85 -31.98 11.11
N THR A 158 -1.74 -31.91 12.10
CA THR A 158 -2.49 -33.08 12.60
C THR A 158 -3.66 -33.47 11.70
N LEU A 159 -4.32 -32.51 11.06
CA LEU A 159 -5.42 -32.68 10.12
C LEU A 159 -6.52 -33.63 10.66
N ASN A 160 -6.94 -33.40 11.93
CA ASN A 160 -7.98 -34.19 12.56
C ASN A 160 -9.33 -33.93 11.90
N ASP A 161 -10.17 -34.95 11.73
CA ASP A 161 -11.48 -34.84 11.08
C ASP A 161 -12.36 -33.79 11.75
N ALA A 162 -12.43 -33.76 13.08
CA ALA A 162 -13.24 -32.79 13.83
C ALA A 162 -12.79 -31.34 13.62
N ASP A 163 -11.47 -31.09 13.49
CA ASP A 163 -10.94 -29.76 13.24
C ASP A 163 -11.17 -29.34 11.79
N ILE A 164 -11.05 -30.29 10.84
CA ILE A 164 -11.35 -30.06 9.42
C ILE A 164 -12.82 -29.69 9.25
N ASP A 165 -13.74 -30.45 9.85
CA ASP A 165 -15.19 -30.20 9.74
C ASP A 165 -15.58 -28.86 10.34
N LYS A 166 -14.94 -28.45 11.45
CA LYS A 166 -15.19 -27.15 12.06
C LYS A 166 -14.63 -25.99 11.19
N GLU A 167 -13.44 -26.16 10.60
CA GLU A 167 -12.83 -25.13 9.76
C GLU A 167 -13.57 -24.94 8.44
N ARG A 168 -14.28 -25.99 7.99
CA ARG A 168 -15.12 -25.93 6.79
C ARG A 168 -16.12 -24.79 6.83
N ASP A 169 -16.79 -24.58 7.96
CA ASP A 169 -17.77 -23.51 8.12
C ASP A 169 -17.11 -22.12 8.05
N ILE A 170 -15.89 -21.97 8.59
CA ILE A 170 -15.12 -20.73 8.55
C ILE A 170 -14.72 -20.38 7.11
N ILE A 171 -14.23 -21.36 6.33
CA ILE A 171 -13.84 -21.14 4.93
C ILE A 171 -15.07 -20.89 4.03
N LEU A 172 -16.18 -21.54 4.29
CA LEU A 172 -17.44 -21.28 3.59
C LEU A 172 -17.95 -19.86 3.88
N GLU A 173 -17.74 -19.38 5.11
CA GLU A 173 -18.07 -18.00 5.48
C GLU A 173 -17.15 -16.99 4.78
N GLU A 174 -15.86 -17.29 4.66
CA GLU A 174 -14.90 -16.48 3.88
C GLU A 174 -15.31 -16.42 2.40
N LEU A 175 -15.59 -17.59 1.81
CA LEU A 175 -16.10 -17.68 0.43
C LEU A 175 -17.36 -16.84 0.25
N ARG A 176 -18.29 -16.90 1.21
CA ARG A 176 -19.53 -16.10 1.19
C ARG A 176 -19.22 -14.61 1.23
N LEU A 177 -18.32 -14.17 2.09
CA LEU A 177 -17.90 -12.77 2.18
C LEU A 177 -17.20 -12.26 0.91
N GLY A 178 -16.47 -13.13 0.21
CA GLY A 178 -15.84 -12.84 -1.07
C GLY A 178 -16.80 -12.65 -2.24
N LYS A 179 -18.04 -13.19 -2.15
CA LYS A 179 -19.04 -13.05 -3.23
C LYS A 179 -19.43 -11.58 -3.43
N GLY A 180 -19.81 -11.20 -4.64
CA GLY A 180 -20.25 -9.85 -5.02
C GLY A 180 -20.02 -9.59 -6.50
N ALA A 181 -20.21 -8.35 -6.95
CA ALA A 181 -20.03 -7.97 -8.36
C ALA A 181 -18.66 -8.40 -8.91
N GLY A 182 -17.59 -8.16 -8.14
CA GLY A 182 -16.23 -8.58 -8.54
C GLY A 182 -16.10 -10.08 -8.77
N ASP A 183 -16.60 -10.91 -7.83
CA ASP A 183 -16.56 -12.37 -7.95
C ASP A 183 -17.40 -12.86 -9.13
N ARG A 184 -18.62 -12.33 -9.30
CA ARG A 184 -19.49 -12.71 -10.42
C ARG A 184 -18.83 -12.38 -11.78
N MET A 185 -18.29 -11.17 -11.92
CA MET A 185 -17.58 -10.77 -13.13
C MET A 185 -16.30 -11.58 -13.34
N GLN A 186 -15.53 -11.85 -12.30
CA GLN A 186 -14.30 -12.62 -12.37
C GLN A 186 -14.52 -14.04 -12.84
N LYS A 187 -15.60 -14.70 -12.42
CA LYS A 187 -15.98 -16.06 -12.90
C LYS A 187 -16.21 -16.11 -14.40
N VAL A 188 -16.70 -15.03 -15.00
CA VAL A 188 -16.87 -14.90 -16.46
C VAL A 188 -15.55 -14.57 -17.14
N LEU A 189 -14.70 -13.75 -16.50
CA LEU A 189 -13.44 -13.26 -17.06
C LEU A 189 -12.34 -14.31 -17.07
N MET A 190 -12.16 -15.07 -15.97
CA MET A 190 -11.01 -15.96 -15.78
C MET A 190 -10.85 -17.02 -16.88
N PRO A 191 -11.92 -17.71 -17.35
CA PRO A 191 -11.81 -18.66 -18.47
C PRO A 191 -11.26 -18.02 -19.74
N LYS A 192 -11.59 -16.76 -20.00
CA LYS A 192 -11.14 -15.99 -21.15
C LYS A 192 -9.71 -15.47 -20.98
N ILE A 193 -9.39 -14.94 -19.80
CA ILE A 193 -8.06 -14.43 -19.47
C ILE A 193 -7.00 -15.54 -19.57
N TYR A 194 -7.28 -16.71 -19.02
CA TYR A 194 -6.36 -17.86 -19.03
C TYR A 194 -6.54 -18.78 -20.25
N ASN A 195 -7.39 -18.41 -21.19
CA ASN A 195 -7.58 -19.08 -22.48
C ASN A 195 -7.68 -20.61 -22.37
N GLY A 196 -8.55 -21.11 -21.52
CA GLY A 196 -8.78 -22.53 -21.29
C GLY A 196 -7.69 -23.26 -20.48
N SER A 197 -6.67 -22.56 -20.00
CA SER A 197 -5.68 -23.13 -19.09
C SER A 197 -6.32 -23.63 -17.80
N ARG A 198 -5.61 -24.54 -17.12
CA ARG A 198 -5.99 -25.05 -15.80
C ARG A 198 -6.16 -23.91 -14.76
N TYR A 199 -5.41 -22.80 -14.86
CA TYR A 199 -5.55 -21.62 -14.01
C TYR A 199 -6.98 -21.08 -13.96
N ALA A 200 -7.73 -21.18 -15.04
CA ALA A 200 -9.12 -20.70 -15.09
C ALA A 200 -10.08 -21.42 -14.12
N ARG A 201 -9.71 -22.62 -13.66
CA ARG A 201 -10.55 -23.50 -12.85
C ARG A 201 -9.94 -23.87 -11.49
N ARG A 202 -8.89 -23.17 -11.10
CA ARG A 202 -8.12 -23.41 -9.85
C ARG A 202 -7.99 -22.15 -9.02
N LEU A 203 -9.10 -21.39 -8.86
CA LEU A 203 -9.09 -20.24 -7.97
C LEU A 203 -8.75 -20.71 -6.55
N PRO A 204 -7.85 -20.04 -5.83
CA PRO A 204 -7.38 -20.49 -4.51
C PRO A 204 -8.49 -20.69 -3.49
N ILE A 205 -9.51 -19.82 -3.48
CA ILE A 205 -10.67 -19.98 -2.57
C ILE A 205 -11.47 -21.26 -2.81
N GLY A 206 -11.31 -21.88 -3.97
CA GLY A 206 -11.94 -23.14 -4.34
C GLY A 206 -13.38 -23.03 -4.80
N GLN A 207 -14.09 -24.15 -4.70
CA GLN A 207 -15.50 -24.28 -5.09
C GLN A 207 -16.34 -24.70 -3.90
N GLU A 208 -17.47 -24.04 -3.71
CA GLU A 208 -18.38 -24.29 -2.59
C GLU A 208 -18.81 -25.74 -2.48
N GLU A 209 -19.12 -26.39 -3.62
CA GLU A 209 -19.52 -27.80 -3.64
C GLU A 209 -18.42 -28.74 -3.13
N THR A 210 -17.17 -28.52 -3.57
CA THR A 210 -16.02 -29.29 -3.10
C THR A 210 -15.79 -29.04 -1.61
N LEU A 211 -15.76 -27.78 -1.18
CA LEU A 211 -15.55 -27.39 0.21
C LEU A 211 -16.60 -28.00 1.16
N ARG A 212 -17.86 -28.12 0.73
CA ARG A 212 -18.93 -28.76 1.52
C ARG A 212 -18.81 -30.27 1.64
N ARG A 213 -18.19 -30.97 0.67
CA ARG A 213 -18.32 -32.42 0.51
C ARG A 213 -17.01 -33.20 0.49
N PHE A 214 -15.85 -32.53 0.41
CA PHE A 214 -14.58 -33.25 0.34
C PHE A 214 -14.39 -34.15 1.58
N LYS A 215 -13.75 -35.28 1.38
CA LYS A 215 -13.38 -36.19 2.49
C LYS A 215 -12.04 -35.77 3.08
N PRO A 216 -11.83 -35.84 4.38
CA PRO A 216 -10.56 -35.45 5.03
C PRO A 216 -9.33 -36.07 4.39
N ASP A 217 -9.42 -37.28 3.84
CA ASP A 217 -8.29 -37.91 3.13
C ASP A 217 -7.84 -37.17 1.85
N ALA A 218 -8.74 -36.42 1.19
CA ALA A 218 -8.36 -35.60 0.04
C ALA A 218 -7.42 -34.44 0.48
N LEU A 219 -7.70 -33.82 1.62
CA LEU A 219 -6.87 -32.79 2.23
C LEU A 219 -5.52 -33.37 2.67
N ARG A 220 -5.53 -34.50 3.38
CA ARG A 220 -4.31 -35.19 3.81
C ARG A 220 -3.45 -35.61 2.62
N ARG A 221 -4.07 -36.01 1.51
CA ARG A 221 -3.37 -36.33 0.27
C ARG A 221 -2.69 -35.10 -0.31
N PHE A 222 -3.37 -33.95 -0.40
CA PHE A 222 -2.79 -32.71 -0.85
C PHE A 222 -1.55 -32.32 -0.01
N TYR A 223 -1.69 -32.30 1.30
CA TYR A 223 -0.60 -31.97 2.20
C TYR A 223 0.59 -32.93 2.06
N ARG A 224 0.35 -34.24 2.08
CA ARG A 224 1.40 -35.25 1.91
C ARG A 224 2.13 -35.14 0.58
N ASP A 225 1.41 -34.89 -0.53
CA ASP A 225 1.98 -34.90 -1.88
C ASP A 225 2.78 -33.63 -2.18
N TRP A 226 2.44 -32.50 -1.58
CA TRP A 226 2.97 -31.21 -1.97
C TRP A 226 3.76 -30.46 -0.88
N TYR A 227 3.57 -30.78 0.41
CA TYR A 227 4.33 -30.20 1.50
C TYR A 227 5.56 -31.04 1.76
N ARG A 228 6.55 -30.89 0.91
CA ARG A 228 7.79 -31.65 0.91
C ARG A 228 9.02 -30.76 0.77
N PRO A 229 10.15 -31.12 1.39
CA PRO A 229 11.35 -30.30 1.49
C PRO A 229 11.86 -29.74 0.17
N ASP A 230 11.88 -30.53 -0.91
CA ASP A 230 12.38 -30.12 -2.23
C ASP A 230 11.57 -28.99 -2.89
N LEU A 231 10.33 -28.75 -2.44
CA LEU A 231 9.45 -27.66 -2.87
C LEU A 231 9.42 -26.49 -1.89
N MET A 232 10.23 -26.51 -0.83
CA MET A 232 10.19 -25.52 0.24
C MET A 232 11.44 -24.68 0.35
N ALA A 233 11.24 -23.47 0.86
CA ALA A 233 12.32 -22.63 1.35
C ALA A 233 11.99 -22.04 2.72
N VAL A 234 13.02 -21.97 3.59
CA VAL A 234 12.98 -21.20 4.84
C VAL A 234 13.75 -19.92 4.64
N VAL A 235 13.07 -18.78 4.83
CA VAL A 235 13.67 -17.45 4.75
C VAL A 235 13.79 -16.88 6.16
N VAL A 236 15.01 -16.46 6.52
CA VAL A 236 15.37 -15.91 7.84
C VAL A 236 16.06 -14.58 7.61
N VAL A 237 15.39 -13.48 7.90
CA VAL A 237 15.97 -12.14 7.80
C VAL A 237 15.78 -11.41 9.12
N GLY A 238 16.85 -10.83 9.66
CA GLY A 238 16.72 -10.01 10.87
C GLY A 238 17.94 -10.09 11.79
N ASP A 239 17.73 -9.71 13.05
CA ASP A 239 18.82 -9.57 14.03
C ASP A 239 19.21 -10.93 14.66
N ILE A 240 19.76 -11.78 13.83
CA ILE A 240 20.31 -13.10 14.22
C ILE A 240 21.63 -13.34 13.51
N ALA A 241 22.59 -13.94 14.23
CA ALA A 241 23.82 -14.37 13.61
C ALA A 241 23.57 -15.49 12.57
N PRO A 242 24.12 -15.41 11.35
CA PRO A 242 23.86 -16.38 10.29
C PRO A 242 24.16 -17.83 10.67
N ALA A 243 25.24 -18.06 11.42
CA ALA A 243 25.60 -19.41 11.91
C ALA A 243 24.53 -19.97 12.85
N LYS A 244 23.93 -19.14 13.70
CA LYS A 244 22.85 -19.55 14.62
C LYS A 244 21.57 -19.87 13.86
N ALA A 245 21.21 -19.03 12.87
CA ALA A 245 20.05 -19.28 12.00
C ALA A 245 20.22 -20.60 11.24
N GLU A 246 21.38 -20.85 10.64
CA GLU A 246 21.64 -22.10 9.93
C GLU A 246 21.59 -23.32 10.85
N GLN A 247 22.12 -23.20 12.06
CA GLN A 247 22.05 -24.27 13.07
C GLN A 247 20.58 -24.61 13.41
N LEU A 248 19.72 -23.62 13.56
CA LEU A 248 18.29 -23.81 13.81
C LEU A 248 17.59 -24.46 12.61
N ILE A 249 17.88 -23.98 11.39
CA ILE A 249 17.34 -24.58 10.16
C ILE A 249 17.72 -26.08 10.10
N LYS A 250 19.00 -26.41 10.25
CA LYS A 250 19.45 -27.81 10.24
C LYS A 250 18.79 -28.64 11.34
N ARG A 251 18.71 -28.13 12.56
CA ARG A 251 18.08 -28.84 13.69
C ARG A 251 16.64 -29.23 13.39
N HIS A 252 15.86 -28.30 12.82
CA HIS A 252 14.43 -28.50 12.64
C HIS A 252 14.07 -29.14 11.29
N PHE A 253 14.89 -29.02 10.27
CA PHE A 253 14.51 -29.40 8.90
C PHE A 253 15.34 -30.53 8.29
N ASP A 254 16.54 -30.87 8.79
CA ASP A 254 17.36 -31.96 8.22
C ASP A 254 16.67 -33.32 8.28
N GLY A 255 15.85 -33.57 9.31
CA GLY A 255 15.13 -34.82 9.50
C GLY A 255 13.89 -35.01 8.65
N MET A 256 13.45 -33.99 7.93
CA MET A 256 12.26 -34.04 7.09
C MET A 256 12.52 -34.90 5.83
N GLN A 257 11.46 -35.58 5.38
CA GLN A 257 11.56 -36.52 4.28
C GLN A 257 10.66 -36.12 3.12
N ASN A 258 11.14 -36.30 1.90
CA ASN A 258 10.30 -36.30 0.71
C ASN A 258 9.53 -37.64 0.62
N PRO A 259 8.33 -37.64 0.03
CA PRO A 259 7.57 -38.88 -0.22
C PRO A 259 8.35 -39.83 -1.15
N ALA A 260 8.25 -41.13 -0.93
CA ALA A 260 8.92 -42.14 -1.77
C ALA A 260 8.51 -42.07 -3.26
N ASN A 261 7.26 -41.68 -3.53
CA ASN A 261 6.70 -41.53 -4.86
C ASN A 261 6.36 -40.06 -5.11
N GLU A 262 7.34 -39.22 -5.37
CA GLU A 262 7.16 -37.79 -5.59
C GLU A 262 6.32 -37.52 -6.86
N ARG A 263 5.26 -36.75 -6.69
CA ARG A 263 4.52 -36.22 -7.84
C ARG A 263 5.34 -35.06 -8.47
N PRO A 264 5.50 -35.03 -9.82
CA PRO A 264 6.23 -33.95 -10.46
C PRO A 264 5.50 -32.61 -10.31
N ARG A 265 6.21 -31.58 -9.84
CA ARG A 265 5.69 -30.20 -9.79
C ARG A 265 5.80 -29.59 -11.19
N THR A 266 4.66 -29.42 -11.86
CA THR A 266 4.56 -28.85 -13.20
C THR A 266 3.85 -27.51 -13.19
N TYR A 267 4.21 -26.61 -14.12
CA TYR A 267 3.49 -25.36 -14.37
C TYR A 267 2.49 -25.57 -15.50
N ALA A 268 1.25 -25.11 -15.27
CA ALA A 268 0.22 -25.23 -16.30
C ALA A 268 0.50 -24.30 -17.47
N ALA A 269 0.34 -24.83 -18.69
CA ALA A 269 0.46 -24.03 -19.89
C ALA A 269 -0.72 -23.09 -20.07
N ILE A 270 -0.47 -21.90 -20.60
CA ILE A 270 -1.49 -20.98 -21.07
C ILE A 270 -1.36 -20.88 -22.59
N PRO A 271 -2.32 -21.42 -23.36
CA PRO A 271 -2.25 -21.35 -24.81
C PRO A 271 -2.33 -19.89 -25.30
N PRO A 272 -1.50 -19.49 -26.26
CA PRO A 272 -1.66 -18.17 -26.87
C PRO A 272 -2.99 -18.11 -27.63
N ARG A 273 -3.63 -16.94 -27.61
CA ARG A 273 -4.83 -16.67 -28.38
C ARG A 273 -4.46 -16.43 -29.84
N THR A 274 -5.13 -17.08 -30.77
CA THR A 274 -4.89 -16.93 -32.24
C THR A 274 -5.80 -15.86 -32.83
N ASP A 275 -7.06 -15.84 -32.40
CA ASP A 275 -8.08 -14.94 -32.92
C ASP A 275 -8.48 -13.90 -31.85
N SER A 276 -8.81 -12.70 -32.34
CA SER A 276 -9.30 -11.65 -31.44
C SER A 276 -10.72 -11.94 -30.98
N GLU A 277 -10.95 -11.77 -29.69
CA GLU A 277 -12.24 -12.00 -29.05
C GLU A 277 -12.60 -10.78 -28.21
N ALA A 278 -13.87 -10.43 -28.15
CA ALA A 278 -14.37 -9.42 -27.24
C ALA A 278 -15.36 -10.00 -26.23
N LEU A 279 -15.35 -9.40 -25.04
CA LEU A 279 -16.20 -9.78 -23.93
C LEU A 279 -16.79 -8.54 -23.26
N VAL A 280 -18.09 -8.54 -23.05
CA VAL A 280 -18.80 -7.51 -22.30
C VAL A 280 -19.30 -8.15 -21.01
N VAL A 281 -18.77 -7.72 -19.86
CA VAL A 281 -19.13 -8.25 -18.55
C VAL A 281 -19.67 -7.11 -17.71
N THR A 282 -20.91 -7.23 -17.30
CA THR A 282 -21.58 -6.21 -16.52
C THR A 282 -22.22 -6.78 -15.26
N ASP A 283 -22.31 -5.96 -14.24
CA ASP A 283 -23.02 -6.28 -13.02
C ASP A 283 -23.72 -5.05 -12.46
N LYS A 284 -24.92 -5.21 -11.90
CA LYS A 284 -25.67 -4.06 -11.38
C LYS A 284 -25.02 -3.38 -10.19
N GLU A 285 -24.16 -4.09 -9.46
CA GLU A 285 -23.42 -3.59 -8.30
C GLU A 285 -22.00 -3.15 -8.65
N ALA A 286 -21.61 -3.20 -9.94
CA ALA A 286 -20.28 -2.74 -10.35
C ALA A 286 -20.15 -1.23 -10.12
N GLY A 287 -19.09 -0.84 -9.41
CA GLY A 287 -18.81 0.54 -9.01
C GLY A 287 -17.94 1.33 -10.00
N SER A 288 -17.55 0.74 -11.14
CA SER A 288 -16.75 1.41 -12.16
C SER A 288 -16.84 0.70 -13.49
N ALA A 289 -16.60 1.45 -14.58
CA ALA A 289 -16.48 0.89 -15.90
C ALA A 289 -15.01 0.91 -16.37
N GLY A 290 -14.60 -0.11 -17.15
CA GLY A 290 -13.23 -0.22 -17.64
C GLY A 290 -13.12 -0.98 -18.93
N ILE A 291 -11.99 -0.76 -19.62
CA ILE A 291 -11.53 -1.54 -20.79
C ILE A 291 -10.25 -2.24 -20.42
N LEU A 292 -10.13 -3.48 -20.83
CA LEU A 292 -8.89 -4.25 -20.85
C LEU A 292 -8.68 -4.78 -22.26
N ILE A 293 -7.51 -4.49 -22.85
CA ILE A 293 -7.04 -5.14 -24.08
C ILE A 293 -5.82 -5.96 -23.68
N ARG A 294 -5.95 -7.27 -23.79
CA ARG A 294 -4.87 -8.22 -23.50
C ARG A 294 -4.41 -8.90 -24.78
N TYR A 295 -3.13 -8.75 -25.04
CA TYR A 295 -2.50 -9.41 -26.18
C TYR A 295 -2.09 -10.85 -25.84
N PRO A 296 -1.74 -11.69 -26.84
CA PRO A 296 -1.35 -13.07 -26.60
C PRO A 296 -0.23 -13.20 -25.58
N VAL A 297 -0.33 -14.24 -24.76
CA VAL A 297 0.70 -14.52 -23.75
C VAL A 297 2.02 -14.92 -24.41
N GLN A 298 3.10 -14.52 -23.76
CA GLN A 298 4.47 -14.85 -24.11
C GLN A 298 5.09 -15.66 -22.97
N ALA A 299 5.89 -16.67 -23.31
CA ALA A 299 6.71 -17.35 -22.31
C ALA A 299 7.69 -16.34 -21.70
N PHE A 300 7.87 -16.43 -20.41
CA PHE A 300 8.77 -15.58 -19.66
C PHE A 300 9.75 -16.45 -18.87
N GLN A 301 11.01 -16.08 -18.96
CA GLN A 301 12.07 -16.60 -18.12
C GLN A 301 13.00 -15.44 -17.82
N ASP A 302 13.26 -15.21 -16.54
CA ASP A 302 14.20 -14.17 -16.12
C ASP A 302 15.63 -14.56 -16.57
N ARG A 303 16.32 -13.60 -17.17
CA ARG A 303 17.71 -13.75 -17.56
C ARG A 303 18.59 -13.18 -16.46
N GLN A 304 19.21 -14.04 -15.71
CA GLN A 304 20.10 -13.66 -14.60
C GLN A 304 21.49 -13.21 -15.10
N THR A 305 21.50 -12.30 -16.08
CA THR A 305 22.72 -11.71 -16.64
C THR A 305 22.67 -10.19 -16.58
N ILE A 306 23.81 -9.53 -16.69
CA ILE A 306 23.89 -8.05 -16.74
C ILE A 306 23.10 -7.52 -17.93
N GLY A 307 23.15 -8.21 -19.08
CA GLY A 307 22.35 -7.86 -20.26
C GLY A 307 20.84 -8.02 -20.02
N GLY A 308 20.42 -9.06 -19.30
CA GLY A 308 19.04 -9.23 -18.86
C GLY A 308 18.58 -8.10 -17.93
N TYR A 309 19.41 -7.68 -17.00
CA TYR A 309 19.16 -6.54 -16.13
C TYR A 309 19.05 -5.23 -16.91
N ARG A 310 19.95 -5.00 -17.89
CA ARG A 310 19.87 -3.86 -18.80
C ARG A 310 18.56 -3.84 -19.56
N GLU A 311 18.09 -4.99 -20.05
CA GLU A 311 16.79 -5.08 -20.73
C GLU A 311 15.63 -4.72 -19.81
N GLN A 312 15.66 -5.08 -18.51
CA GLN A 312 14.68 -4.64 -17.53
C GLN A 312 14.72 -3.12 -17.31
N LEU A 313 15.90 -2.50 -17.30
CA LEU A 313 16.03 -1.04 -17.24
C LEU A 313 15.44 -0.37 -18.47
N VAL A 314 15.66 -0.91 -19.68
CA VAL A 314 15.04 -0.44 -20.93
C VAL A 314 13.52 -0.55 -20.85
N GLU A 315 12.97 -1.67 -20.36
CA GLU A 315 11.54 -1.87 -20.15
C GLU A 315 10.97 -0.84 -19.15
N THR A 316 11.69 -0.58 -18.07
CA THR A 316 11.28 0.41 -17.06
C THR A 316 11.22 1.82 -17.64
N LEU A 317 12.26 2.23 -18.38
CA LEU A 317 12.32 3.53 -19.04
C LEU A 317 11.21 3.68 -20.09
N PHE A 318 11.03 2.68 -20.93
CA PHE A 318 9.97 2.62 -21.93
C PHE A 318 8.58 2.75 -21.30
N SER A 319 8.30 1.94 -20.27
CA SER A 319 7.02 1.96 -19.55
C SER A 319 6.76 3.31 -18.90
N GLY A 320 7.78 3.94 -18.33
CA GLY A 320 7.71 5.28 -17.74
C GLY A 320 7.32 6.36 -18.73
N MET A 321 7.89 6.31 -19.94
CA MET A 321 7.58 7.27 -21.00
C MET A 321 6.17 7.07 -21.57
N LEU A 322 5.80 5.83 -21.90
CA LEU A 322 4.50 5.54 -22.49
C LEU A 322 3.35 5.89 -21.52
N ASN A 323 3.46 5.45 -20.27
CA ASN A 323 2.43 5.77 -19.27
C ASN A 323 2.44 7.25 -18.88
N GLY A 324 3.57 7.94 -19.03
CA GLY A 324 3.65 9.39 -18.94
C GLY A 324 2.72 10.09 -19.95
N ARG A 325 2.71 9.65 -21.22
CA ARG A 325 1.82 10.17 -22.27
C ARG A 325 0.35 9.83 -22.01
N LEU A 326 0.04 8.62 -21.54
CA LEU A 326 -1.33 8.25 -21.14
C LEU A 326 -1.84 9.12 -20.00
N GLN A 327 -0.97 9.47 -19.06
CA GLN A 327 -1.34 10.40 -17.99
C GLN A 327 -1.58 11.82 -18.51
N GLU A 328 -0.85 12.28 -19.54
CA GLU A 328 -1.13 13.56 -20.21
C GLU A 328 -2.54 13.61 -20.78
N LEU A 329 -2.95 12.54 -21.47
CA LEU A 329 -4.31 12.40 -22.02
C LEU A 329 -5.40 12.43 -20.93
N SER A 330 -5.12 11.89 -19.75
CA SER A 330 -6.08 11.90 -18.63
C SER A 330 -6.32 13.28 -18.01
N GLN A 331 -5.47 14.27 -18.34
CA GLN A 331 -5.55 15.65 -17.85
C GLN A 331 -6.15 16.63 -18.87
N LEU A 332 -6.59 16.15 -20.02
CA LEU A 332 -7.29 17.00 -20.99
C LEU A 332 -8.62 17.50 -20.41
N PRO A 333 -9.14 18.64 -20.88
CA PRO A 333 -10.47 19.16 -20.44
C PRO A 333 -11.60 18.17 -20.65
N SER A 334 -11.55 17.39 -21.73
CA SER A 334 -12.44 16.26 -22.00
C SER A 334 -11.63 15.00 -22.18
N PRO A 335 -11.21 14.37 -21.07
CA PRO A 335 -10.29 13.25 -21.14
C PRO A 335 -10.98 12.02 -21.73
N PRO A 336 -10.30 11.23 -22.58
CA PRO A 336 -10.87 10.00 -23.14
C PRO A 336 -11.09 8.91 -22.09
N PHE A 337 -10.42 9.00 -20.96
CA PHE A 337 -10.50 8.08 -19.82
C PHE A 337 -10.14 8.82 -18.52
N MET A 338 -10.54 8.29 -17.38
CA MET A 338 -10.14 8.82 -16.07
C MET A 338 -8.66 8.52 -15.76
N GLY A 339 -8.18 7.38 -16.23
CA GLY A 339 -6.80 6.93 -16.14
C GLY A 339 -6.60 5.73 -17.05
N ALA A 340 -5.38 5.54 -17.55
CA ALA A 340 -5.02 4.38 -18.37
C ALA A 340 -3.59 3.94 -18.10
N SER A 341 -3.32 2.68 -18.41
CA SER A 341 -1.96 2.12 -18.39
C SER A 341 -1.74 1.15 -19.55
N SER A 342 -0.49 1.09 -19.99
CA SER A 342 -0.07 0.16 -21.03
C SER A 342 1.29 -0.42 -20.62
N ALA A 343 1.35 -1.74 -20.42
CA ALA A 343 2.55 -2.38 -19.90
C ALA A 343 2.60 -3.87 -20.24
N LEU A 344 3.82 -4.41 -20.24
CA LEU A 344 4.07 -5.84 -20.23
C LEU A 344 3.93 -6.36 -18.81
N GLY A 345 2.84 -7.09 -18.52
CA GLY A 345 2.53 -7.60 -17.19
C GLY A 345 2.72 -9.10 -17.06
N ARG A 346 3.23 -9.56 -15.91
CA ARG A 346 3.28 -10.99 -15.56
C ARG A 346 1.88 -11.51 -15.27
N LEU A 347 1.55 -12.66 -15.81
CA LEU A 347 0.26 -13.33 -15.61
C LEU A 347 0.39 -14.55 -14.68
N THR A 348 1.49 -15.28 -14.82
CA THR A 348 1.90 -16.40 -13.95
C THR A 348 3.43 -16.43 -13.89
N PRO A 349 4.05 -17.27 -13.08
CA PRO A 349 5.51 -17.37 -13.02
C PRO A 349 6.20 -17.62 -14.39
N ARG A 350 5.50 -18.21 -15.35
CA ARG A 350 6.05 -18.59 -16.67
C ARG A 350 5.51 -17.79 -17.84
N TYR A 351 4.53 -16.91 -17.63
CA TYR A 351 3.87 -16.19 -18.72
C TYR A 351 3.68 -14.71 -18.40
N ARG A 352 3.89 -13.87 -19.41
CA ARG A 352 3.57 -12.45 -19.41
C ARG A 352 2.77 -12.07 -20.65
N SER A 353 2.09 -10.95 -20.64
CA SER A 353 1.38 -10.42 -21.80
C SER A 353 1.41 -8.90 -21.82
N TRP A 354 1.32 -8.32 -23.01
CA TRP A 354 1.06 -6.89 -23.13
C TRP A 354 -0.39 -6.61 -22.75
N ASN A 355 -0.59 -5.68 -21.84
CA ASN A 355 -1.90 -5.30 -21.34
C ASN A 355 -2.10 -3.81 -21.49
N VAL A 356 -3.26 -3.42 -21.96
CA VAL A 356 -3.73 -2.04 -22.00
C VAL A 356 -5.01 -1.96 -21.20
N SER A 357 -5.06 -1.08 -20.20
CA SER A 357 -6.25 -0.89 -19.38
C SER A 357 -6.63 0.58 -19.31
N ALA A 358 -7.91 0.87 -19.26
CA ALA A 358 -8.43 2.22 -19.06
C ALA A 358 -9.66 2.19 -18.14
N SER A 359 -9.68 3.09 -17.16
CA SER A 359 -10.86 3.40 -16.36
C SER A 359 -11.70 4.42 -17.12
N LEU A 360 -12.96 4.09 -17.39
CA LEU A 360 -13.82 4.91 -18.23
C LEU A 360 -14.41 6.10 -17.45
N GLY A 361 -14.52 7.20 -18.18
CA GLY A 361 -15.30 8.36 -17.78
C GLY A 361 -16.46 8.61 -18.76
N THR A 362 -16.93 9.84 -18.83
CA THR A 362 -18.08 10.24 -19.66
C THR A 362 -17.86 10.09 -21.16
N SER A 363 -16.60 10.01 -21.62
CA SER A 363 -16.26 9.84 -23.05
C SER A 363 -16.54 8.45 -23.60
N GLY A 364 -16.74 7.47 -22.72
CA GLY A 364 -17.14 6.11 -23.06
C GLY A 364 -16.02 5.21 -23.59
N PRO A 365 -16.35 3.92 -23.88
CA PRO A 365 -15.36 2.89 -24.23
C PRO A 365 -14.66 3.13 -25.57
N ALA A 366 -15.35 3.61 -26.57
CA ALA A 366 -14.77 3.83 -27.90
C ALA A 366 -13.67 4.91 -27.89
N ALA A 367 -13.90 6.04 -27.20
CA ALA A 367 -12.92 7.10 -27.04
C ALA A 367 -11.71 6.65 -26.24
N ALA A 368 -11.92 5.85 -25.19
CA ALA A 368 -10.83 5.29 -24.39
C ALA A 368 -9.97 4.31 -25.22
N ILE A 369 -10.60 3.38 -25.94
CA ILE A 369 -9.90 2.43 -26.85
C ILE A 369 -9.10 3.23 -27.88
N ASP A 370 -9.73 4.18 -28.55
CA ASP A 370 -9.08 4.99 -29.58
C ASP A 370 -7.82 5.65 -29.05
N ALA A 371 -7.92 6.34 -27.90
CA ALA A 371 -6.81 7.07 -27.32
C ALA A 371 -5.64 6.14 -26.87
N VAL A 372 -5.93 5.05 -26.18
CA VAL A 372 -4.85 4.15 -25.69
C VAL A 372 -4.19 3.38 -26.82
N VAL A 373 -4.95 2.92 -27.81
CA VAL A 373 -4.41 2.18 -28.95
C VAL A 373 -3.58 3.11 -29.84
N GLN A 374 -4.07 4.32 -30.13
CA GLN A 374 -3.30 5.30 -30.91
C GLN A 374 -2.00 5.69 -30.22
N GLU A 375 -1.97 5.83 -28.89
CA GLU A 375 -0.75 6.18 -28.22
C GLU A 375 0.27 5.02 -28.23
N ASN A 376 -0.19 3.78 -28.14
CA ASN A 376 0.66 2.61 -28.38
C ASN A 376 1.20 2.60 -29.82
N GLU A 377 0.36 2.86 -30.82
CA GLU A 377 0.77 2.95 -32.24
C GLU A 377 1.75 4.11 -32.46
N ARG A 378 1.55 5.24 -31.81
CA ARG A 378 2.46 6.38 -31.86
C ARG A 378 3.83 6.03 -31.31
N ALA A 379 3.88 5.36 -30.13
CA ALA A 379 5.12 4.89 -29.52
C ALA A 379 5.81 3.84 -30.39
N ARG A 380 5.06 2.91 -31.00
CA ARG A 380 5.61 1.86 -31.88
C ARG A 380 6.18 2.43 -33.18
N ARG A 381 5.48 3.37 -33.82
CA ARG A 381 5.86 3.92 -35.14
C ARG A 381 6.87 5.04 -35.07
N PHE A 382 6.75 5.94 -34.11
CA PHE A 382 7.55 7.17 -34.03
C PHE A 382 8.50 7.19 -32.82
N GLY A 383 8.29 6.29 -31.83
CA GLY A 383 9.13 6.25 -30.65
C GLY A 383 8.89 7.44 -29.69
N PHE A 384 9.95 7.82 -29.00
CA PHE A 384 9.95 8.84 -27.96
C PHE A 384 10.96 9.95 -28.27
N SER A 385 10.86 11.07 -27.54
CA SER A 385 11.80 12.17 -27.64
C SER A 385 12.98 12.01 -26.67
N ALA A 386 14.08 12.70 -26.96
CA ALA A 386 15.24 12.74 -26.07
C ALA A 386 14.88 13.33 -24.69
N THR A 387 14.01 14.33 -24.66
CA THR A 387 13.57 15.00 -23.43
C THR A 387 12.71 14.07 -22.55
N GLU A 388 11.87 13.23 -23.14
CA GLU A 388 11.13 12.18 -22.41
C GLU A 388 12.08 11.18 -21.76
N LEU A 389 13.06 10.67 -22.55
CA LEU A 389 14.04 9.71 -22.07
C LEU A 389 14.88 10.29 -20.92
N GLU A 390 15.41 11.47 -21.06
CA GLU A 390 16.22 12.11 -20.03
C GLU A 390 15.47 12.35 -18.72
N ARG A 391 14.17 12.70 -18.79
CA ARG A 391 13.35 12.84 -17.59
C ARG A 391 13.15 11.53 -16.85
N VAL A 392 12.85 10.45 -17.58
CA VAL A 392 12.62 9.16 -16.95
C VAL A 392 13.93 8.59 -16.41
N LYS A 393 15.07 8.77 -17.10
CA LYS A 393 16.40 8.43 -16.59
C LYS A 393 16.69 9.13 -15.27
N LYS A 394 16.49 10.46 -15.18
CA LYS A 394 16.70 11.22 -13.94
C LYS A 394 15.85 10.65 -12.79
N THR A 395 14.59 10.33 -13.06
CA THR A 395 13.69 9.75 -12.04
C THR A 395 14.15 8.36 -11.61
N LEU A 396 14.54 7.51 -12.55
CA LEU A 396 15.04 6.16 -12.28
C LEU A 396 16.34 6.20 -11.45
N MET A 397 17.29 7.02 -11.88
CA MET A 397 18.56 7.23 -11.16
C MET A 397 18.31 7.68 -9.72
N ARG A 398 17.43 8.68 -9.51
CA ARG A 398 17.09 9.18 -8.17
C ARG A 398 16.41 8.11 -7.30
N THR A 399 15.61 7.24 -7.90
CA THR A 399 14.97 6.13 -7.18
C THR A 399 16.01 5.15 -6.62
N TYR A 400 16.96 4.72 -7.44
CA TYR A 400 18.01 3.81 -6.99
C TYR A 400 19.02 4.47 -6.04
N GLU A 401 19.35 5.74 -6.24
CA GLU A 401 20.15 6.51 -5.30
C GLU A 401 19.53 6.56 -3.91
N ARG A 402 18.21 6.83 -3.83
CA ARG A 402 17.49 6.80 -2.55
C ARG A 402 17.50 5.43 -1.91
N ALA A 403 17.21 4.38 -2.68
CA ALA A 403 17.25 3.01 -2.18
C ALA A 403 18.64 2.65 -1.65
N TRP A 404 19.70 3.07 -2.35
CA TRP A 404 21.07 2.86 -1.92
C TRP A 404 21.42 3.67 -0.67
N ASN A 405 20.99 4.94 -0.58
CA ASN A 405 21.17 5.76 0.62
C ASN A 405 20.48 5.13 1.84
N GLU A 406 19.33 4.50 1.66
CA GLU A 406 18.53 3.87 2.72
C GLU A 406 18.90 2.39 3.02
N ARG A 407 19.94 1.83 2.38
CA ARG A 407 20.23 0.39 2.45
C ARG A 407 20.47 -0.15 3.86
N ASP A 408 21.01 0.67 4.75
CA ASP A 408 21.23 0.33 6.17
C ASP A 408 20.00 0.61 7.06
N LYS A 409 18.93 1.18 6.48
CA LYS A 409 17.62 1.47 7.12
C LYS A 409 16.48 0.63 6.55
N THR A 410 16.77 -0.25 5.58
CA THR A 410 15.76 -1.10 4.94
C THR A 410 15.25 -2.15 5.92
N ASP A 411 13.92 -2.28 6.02
CA ASP A 411 13.25 -3.23 6.89
C ASP A 411 13.52 -4.68 6.45
N SER A 412 13.66 -5.60 7.42
CA SER A 412 13.91 -7.03 7.20
C SER A 412 12.84 -7.69 6.32
N SER A 413 11.58 -7.23 6.41
CA SER A 413 10.47 -7.74 5.61
C SER A 413 10.64 -7.52 4.11
N VAL A 414 11.33 -6.44 3.70
CA VAL A 414 11.63 -6.12 2.29
C VAL A 414 12.57 -7.17 1.70
N TYR A 415 13.65 -7.47 2.40
CA TYR A 415 14.61 -8.52 1.99
C TYR A 415 13.97 -9.91 2.00
N ALA A 416 13.17 -10.21 3.02
CA ALA A 416 12.44 -11.48 3.08
C ALA A 416 11.50 -11.67 1.88
N ALA A 417 10.83 -10.60 1.43
CA ALA A 417 9.98 -10.63 0.24
C ALA A 417 10.79 -10.82 -1.06
N GLU A 418 11.97 -10.20 -1.15
CA GLU A 418 12.87 -10.36 -2.30
C GLU A 418 13.38 -11.82 -2.41
N TYR A 419 13.84 -12.42 -1.32
CA TYR A 419 14.32 -13.81 -1.32
C TYR A 419 13.19 -14.82 -1.60
N MET A 420 11.98 -14.53 -1.15
CA MET A 420 10.82 -15.31 -1.49
C MET A 420 10.57 -15.29 -3.01
N ARG A 421 10.61 -14.11 -3.67
CA ARG A 421 10.44 -14.02 -5.13
C ARG A 421 11.59 -14.68 -5.87
N HIS A 422 12.83 -14.57 -5.37
CA HIS A 422 13.95 -15.34 -5.93
C HIS A 422 13.67 -16.84 -5.91
N PHE A 423 13.22 -17.38 -4.79
CA PHE A 423 12.88 -18.80 -4.70
C PHE A 423 11.73 -19.19 -5.62
N LEU A 424 10.62 -18.45 -5.62
CA LEU A 424 9.40 -18.79 -6.36
C LEU A 424 9.53 -18.57 -7.86
N GLU A 425 10.13 -17.48 -8.25
CA GLU A 425 10.08 -16.96 -9.62
C GLU A 425 11.43 -16.91 -10.32
N GLY A 426 12.53 -17.01 -9.57
CA GLY A 426 13.88 -16.88 -10.10
C GLY A 426 14.32 -15.41 -10.27
N GLU A 427 13.71 -14.46 -9.57
CA GLU A 427 14.13 -13.05 -9.57
C GLU A 427 15.59 -12.93 -9.17
N SER A 428 16.36 -12.10 -9.87
CA SER A 428 17.74 -11.85 -9.53
C SER A 428 17.86 -11.07 -8.21
N VAL A 429 18.86 -11.39 -7.39
CA VAL A 429 19.11 -10.74 -6.10
C VAL A 429 20.55 -10.26 -6.02
N PRO A 430 20.97 -9.26 -6.81
CA PRO A 430 22.33 -8.75 -6.79
C PRO A 430 22.63 -7.89 -5.55
N GLY A 431 21.57 -7.39 -4.90
CA GLY A 431 21.60 -6.44 -3.81
C GLY A 431 21.80 -5.01 -4.25
N ILE A 432 21.29 -4.06 -3.45
CA ILE A 432 21.19 -2.65 -3.84
C ILE A 432 22.52 -1.99 -4.17
N ASP A 433 23.63 -2.42 -3.58
CA ASP A 433 24.96 -1.87 -3.93
C ASP A 433 25.33 -2.20 -5.38
N ALA A 434 25.06 -3.43 -5.83
CA ALA A 434 25.29 -3.85 -7.21
C ALA A 434 24.25 -3.22 -8.15
N GLU A 435 23.00 -3.17 -7.76
CA GLU A 435 21.92 -2.56 -8.56
C GLU A 435 22.18 -1.07 -8.81
N TYR A 436 22.51 -0.30 -7.77
CA TYR A 436 22.81 1.13 -7.92
C TYR A 436 24.03 1.36 -8.82
N ARG A 437 25.07 0.52 -8.68
CA ARG A 437 26.22 0.56 -9.57
C ARG A 437 25.81 0.27 -11.03
N TYR A 438 25.08 -0.81 -11.30
CA TYR A 438 24.64 -1.16 -12.66
C TYR A 438 23.71 -0.08 -13.24
N VAL A 439 22.81 0.47 -12.46
CA VAL A 439 21.96 1.58 -12.90
C VAL A 439 22.81 2.78 -13.26
N SER A 440 23.80 3.14 -12.43
CA SER A 440 24.70 4.29 -12.68
C SER A 440 25.58 4.10 -13.92
N GLU A 441 26.00 2.88 -14.20
CA GLU A 441 26.84 2.52 -15.35
C GLU A 441 26.00 2.36 -16.65
N LEU A 442 24.85 1.69 -16.57
CA LEU A 442 24.12 1.26 -17.77
C LEU A 442 23.09 2.30 -18.25
N VAL A 443 22.37 2.97 -17.33
CA VAL A 443 21.27 3.90 -17.72
C VAL A 443 21.74 5.07 -18.57
N PRO A 444 22.89 5.72 -18.33
CA PRO A 444 23.38 6.80 -19.20
C PRO A 444 23.54 6.35 -20.65
N GLY A 445 24.02 5.10 -20.87
CA GLY A 445 24.26 4.53 -22.20
C GLY A 445 23.04 4.01 -22.93
N ILE A 446 21.85 3.95 -22.29
CA ILE A 446 20.60 3.54 -22.96
C ILE A 446 20.14 4.70 -23.86
N GLY A 447 20.14 4.48 -25.17
CA GLY A 447 19.78 5.48 -26.18
C GLY A 447 18.35 5.35 -26.69
N LEU A 448 17.88 6.39 -27.39
CA LEU A 448 16.55 6.39 -28.03
C LEU A 448 16.36 5.23 -29.02
N ASP A 449 17.41 4.90 -29.77
CA ASP A 449 17.32 3.82 -30.77
C ASP A 449 16.99 2.48 -30.11
N GLU A 450 17.57 2.21 -28.94
CA GLU A 450 17.32 1.00 -28.18
C GLU A 450 15.88 0.99 -27.61
N ILE A 451 15.44 2.08 -27.00
CA ILE A 451 14.07 2.25 -26.50
C ILE A 451 13.05 2.13 -27.63
N ASN A 452 13.30 2.76 -28.78
CA ASN A 452 12.40 2.69 -29.92
C ASN A 452 12.39 1.30 -30.57
N ALA A 453 13.52 0.59 -30.58
CA ALA A 453 13.58 -0.81 -30.97
C ALA A 453 12.78 -1.70 -30.00
N TYR A 454 12.88 -1.44 -28.68
CA TYR A 454 12.09 -2.13 -27.68
C TYR A 454 10.58 -1.90 -27.89
N ALA A 455 10.16 -0.64 -28.13
CA ALA A 455 8.76 -0.32 -28.42
C ALA A 455 8.21 -1.11 -29.62
N ARG A 456 8.96 -1.15 -30.73
CA ARG A 456 8.55 -1.87 -31.95
C ARG A 456 8.38 -3.36 -31.76
N ARG A 457 9.24 -4.02 -30.95
CA ARG A 457 9.15 -5.47 -30.73
C ARG A 457 8.16 -5.86 -29.65
N THR A 458 7.87 -4.96 -28.69
CA THR A 458 7.09 -5.29 -27.49
C THR A 458 5.63 -4.91 -27.65
N ILE A 459 5.31 -3.78 -28.28
CA ILE A 459 3.92 -3.42 -28.60
C ILE A 459 3.46 -4.28 -29.79
N PRO A 460 2.55 -5.23 -29.57
CA PRO A 460 2.14 -6.13 -30.65
C PRO A 460 1.28 -5.40 -31.70
N ASP A 461 1.42 -5.81 -32.94
CA ASP A 461 0.61 -5.32 -34.09
C ASP A 461 -0.27 -6.40 -34.69
N ASN A 462 -0.37 -7.56 -34.04
CA ASN A 462 -1.01 -8.76 -34.58
C ASN A 462 -2.39 -9.00 -33.96
N SER A 463 -3.07 -10.03 -34.50
CA SER A 463 -4.35 -10.58 -34.02
C SER A 463 -4.21 -11.35 -32.68
N GLY A 464 -5.30 -11.88 -32.17
CA GLY A 464 -5.33 -12.74 -31.00
C GLY A 464 -5.52 -11.96 -29.69
N LYS A 465 -6.13 -10.77 -29.74
CA LYS A 465 -6.42 -9.93 -28.59
C LYS A 465 -7.69 -10.37 -27.87
N LEU A 466 -7.68 -10.25 -26.55
CA LEU A 466 -8.88 -10.25 -25.73
C LEU A 466 -9.24 -8.82 -25.36
N VAL A 467 -10.37 -8.34 -25.87
CA VAL A 467 -10.89 -6.98 -25.57
C VAL A 467 -12.05 -7.13 -24.61
N VAL A 468 -11.92 -6.58 -23.42
CA VAL A 468 -12.93 -6.72 -22.37
C VAL A 468 -13.46 -5.36 -21.98
N TYR A 469 -14.76 -5.22 -21.98
CA TYR A 469 -15.46 -4.16 -21.25
C TYR A 469 -15.99 -4.73 -19.95
N THR A 470 -15.77 -4.02 -18.86
CA THR A 470 -16.42 -4.27 -17.57
C THR A 470 -17.15 -3.03 -17.12
N GLY A 471 -18.30 -3.18 -16.44
CA GLY A 471 -18.99 -2.00 -15.95
C GLY A 471 -20.34 -2.26 -15.31
N PRO A 472 -21.00 -1.19 -14.82
CA PRO A 472 -22.34 -1.31 -14.26
C PRO A 472 -23.40 -1.64 -15.33
N ALA A 473 -24.31 -2.55 -14.99
CA ALA A 473 -25.51 -2.83 -15.77
C ALA A 473 -26.63 -1.86 -15.37
N GLN A 474 -26.55 -0.60 -15.83
CA GLN A 474 -27.57 0.42 -15.52
C GLN A 474 -28.65 0.46 -16.58
N ALA A 475 -29.92 0.47 -16.16
CA ALA A 475 -31.05 0.60 -17.06
C ALA A 475 -30.97 1.92 -17.85
N GLY A 476 -31.16 1.85 -19.16
CA GLY A 476 -31.15 3.02 -20.06
C GLY A 476 -29.74 3.47 -20.51
N THR A 477 -28.66 2.86 -20.04
CA THR A 477 -27.31 3.14 -20.55
C THR A 477 -26.95 2.13 -21.64
N PRO A 478 -26.66 2.57 -22.89
CA PRO A 478 -26.25 1.67 -23.95
C PRO A 478 -24.93 1.00 -23.62
N LEU A 479 -24.90 -0.32 -23.61
CA LEU A 479 -23.67 -1.10 -23.46
C LEU A 479 -23.03 -1.34 -24.85
N PRO A 480 -21.69 -1.37 -24.95
CA PRO A 480 -21.04 -1.72 -26.19
C PRO A 480 -21.30 -3.20 -26.52
N THR A 481 -21.35 -3.54 -27.81
CA THR A 481 -21.29 -4.94 -28.22
C THR A 481 -19.85 -5.39 -28.39
N GLY A 482 -19.59 -6.72 -28.34
CA GLY A 482 -18.27 -7.26 -28.64
C GLY A 482 -17.76 -6.86 -30.02
N GLU A 483 -18.61 -6.83 -31.04
CA GLU A 483 -18.26 -6.37 -32.39
C GLU A 483 -17.84 -4.91 -32.40
N GLN A 484 -18.55 -4.05 -31.67
CA GLN A 484 -18.21 -2.62 -31.56
C GLN A 484 -16.83 -2.42 -30.87
N LEU A 485 -16.52 -3.21 -29.85
CA LEU A 485 -15.23 -3.15 -29.17
C LEU A 485 -14.07 -3.56 -30.10
N LEU A 486 -14.24 -4.66 -30.85
CA LEU A 486 -13.24 -5.12 -31.84
C LEU A 486 -13.08 -4.13 -33.00
N ALA A 487 -14.20 -3.58 -33.49
CA ALA A 487 -14.17 -2.58 -34.54
C ALA A 487 -13.46 -1.29 -34.07
N ALA A 488 -13.68 -0.86 -32.81
CA ALA A 488 -13.01 0.30 -32.25
C ALA A 488 -11.48 0.09 -32.17
N VAL A 489 -11.01 -1.08 -31.72
CA VAL A 489 -9.59 -1.40 -31.67
C VAL A 489 -9.00 -1.39 -33.09
N THR A 490 -9.64 -2.07 -34.05
CA THR A 490 -9.19 -2.15 -35.44
C THR A 490 -9.15 -0.76 -36.10
N ALA A 491 -10.13 0.07 -35.85
CA ALA A 491 -10.18 1.45 -36.39
C ALA A 491 -9.05 2.31 -35.81
N ALA A 492 -8.79 2.20 -34.50
CA ALA A 492 -7.74 2.93 -33.82
C ALA A 492 -6.32 2.53 -34.32
N GLU A 493 -6.09 1.23 -34.53
CA GLU A 493 -4.83 0.69 -35.08
C GLU A 493 -4.55 1.17 -36.51
N ARG A 494 -5.59 1.33 -37.33
CA ARG A 494 -5.45 1.77 -38.72
C ARG A 494 -5.36 3.29 -38.89
N ARG A 495 -5.72 4.04 -37.86
CA ARG A 495 -5.71 5.50 -37.93
C ARG A 495 -4.30 6.04 -38.12
N GLU A 496 -4.14 7.06 -38.94
CA GLU A 496 -2.89 7.78 -39.02
C GLU A 496 -2.63 8.52 -37.70
N VAL A 497 -1.43 8.33 -37.19
CA VAL A 497 -0.93 9.03 -35.99
C VAL A 497 0.34 9.78 -36.36
N GLY A 498 0.50 11.02 -35.88
CA GLY A 498 1.74 11.78 -35.99
C GLY A 498 2.67 11.51 -34.79
N ALA A 499 3.91 11.97 -34.87
CA ALA A 499 4.84 11.94 -33.75
C ALA A 499 4.27 12.75 -32.55
N HIS A 500 4.63 12.35 -31.33
CA HIS A 500 4.24 13.10 -30.16
C HIS A 500 4.93 14.47 -30.13
N ALA A 501 4.15 15.55 -30.01
CA ALA A 501 4.64 16.90 -29.89
C ALA A 501 4.71 17.32 -28.43
N GLU A 502 5.90 17.48 -27.92
CA GLU A 502 6.11 17.85 -26.54
C GLU A 502 6.13 19.37 -26.37
N LYS A 503 5.35 19.88 -25.40
CA LYS A 503 5.38 21.28 -25.02
C LYS A 503 6.58 21.54 -24.11
N ALA A 504 7.36 22.58 -24.44
CA ALA A 504 8.44 23.03 -23.58
C ALA A 504 7.92 23.51 -22.22
N VAL A 505 8.64 23.17 -21.17
CA VAL A 505 8.30 23.51 -19.78
C VAL A 505 9.50 24.22 -19.16
N ALA A 506 9.28 25.11 -18.21
CA ALA A 506 10.33 25.76 -17.45
C ALA A 506 11.27 24.72 -16.81
N SER A 507 12.54 25.05 -16.68
CA SER A 507 13.56 24.16 -16.12
C SER A 507 13.66 24.21 -14.59
N ALA A 508 13.01 25.20 -13.95
CA ALA A 508 13.03 25.42 -12.51
C ALA A 508 11.67 25.90 -11.98
N LEU A 509 11.40 25.66 -10.71
CA LEU A 509 10.16 26.10 -10.04
C LEU A 509 10.08 27.62 -9.89
N MET A 510 11.21 28.30 -9.81
CA MET A 510 11.30 29.77 -9.73
C MET A 510 12.63 30.27 -10.28
N ASP A 511 12.61 31.45 -10.87
CA ASP A 511 13.82 32.09 -11.45
C ASP A 511 14.77 32.60 -10.37
N LYS A 512 14.21 33.14 -9.28
CA LYS A 512 14.95 33.67 -8.14
C LYS A 512 14.25 33.32 -6.83
N PRO A 513 15.02 33.00 -5.78
CA PRO A 513 14.45 32.87 -4.46
C PRO A 513 13.90 34.20 -3.95
N PRO A 514 12.88 34.17 -3.05
CA PRO A 514 12.38 35.39 -2.40
C PRO A 514 13.45 36.02 -1.52
N ALA A 515 13.28 37.31 -1.23
CA ALA A 515 14.17 38.01 -0.29
C ALA A 515 14.06 37.34 1.11
N PRO A 516 15.18 36.95 1.74
CA PRO A 516 15.13 36.24 3.00
C PRO A 516 14.59 37.10 4.14
N GLY A 517 13.77 36.51 5.01
CA GLY A 517 13.52 37.05 6.35
C GLY A 517 14.64 36.70 7.33
N GLY A 518 14.45 37.03 8.63
CA GLY A 518 15.39 36.72 9.68
C GLY A 518 14.88 35.65 10.65
N ILE A 519 15.78 35.05 11.44
CA ILE A 519 15.46 34.28 12.63
C ILE A 519 15.61 35.21 13.81
N VAL A 520 14.54 35.51 14.56
CA VAL A 520 14.52 36.46 15.64
C VAL A 520 14.61 35.82 17.04
N ALA A 521 14.30 34.53 17.14
CA ALA A 521 14.46 33.77 18.38
C ALA A 521 14.78 32.30 18.08
N GLU A 522 15.60 31.69 18.96
CA GLU A 522 15.93 30.27 18.96
C GLU A 522 15.91 29.75 20.39
N THR A 523 15.25 28.64 20.63
CA THR A 523 15.28 27.88 21.87
C THR A 523 15.47 26.41 21.64
N ARG A 524 16.02 25.70 22.64
CA ARG A 524 16.25 24.25 22.51
C ARG A 524 15.52 23.50 23.62
N ASP A 525 15.00 22.36 23.30
CA ASP A 525 14.47 21.37 24.22
C ASP A 525 15.36 20.14 24.13
N GLU A 526 16.33 20.07 25.04
CA GLU A 526 17.34 18.97 25.05
C GLU A 526 16.69 17.62 25.34
N ARG A 527 15.60 17.59 26.13
CA ARG A 527 14.89 16.34 26.47
C ARG A 527 14.32 15.65 25.24
N LEU A 528 13.79 16.43 24.32
CA LEU A 528 13.19 15.94 23.09
C LEU A 528 14.09 16.09 21.87
N GLY A 529 15.25 16.75 22.02
CA GLY A 529 16.15 17.06 20.90
C GLY A 529 15.50 17.98 19.88
N LEU A 530 14.75 18.99 20.33
CA LEU A 530 14.05 19.94 19.46
C LEU A 530 14.76 21.30 19.46
N THR A 531 14.80 21.94 18.29
CA THR A 531 15.11 23.36 18.16
C THR A 531 13.86 24.11 17.71
N ARG A 532 13.46 25.13 18.46
CA ARG A 532 12.31 25.98 18.13
C ARG A 532 12.81 27.32 17.65
N LEU A 533 12.32 27.77 16.49
CA LEU A 533 12.69 29.06 15.89
C LEU A 533 11.44 29.94 15.78
N THR A 534 11.65 31.26 15.91
CA THR A 534 10.67 32.25 15.48
C THR A 534 11.29 33.07 14.36
N LEU A 535 10.59 33.16 13.23
CA LEU A 535 11.03 33.94 12.06
C LEU A 535 10.56 35.40 12.19
N SER A 536 11.19 36.31 11.45
CA SER A 536 10.89 37.75 11.51
C SER A 536 9.44 38.11 11.14
N ASN A 537 8.78 37.28 10.33
CA ASN A 537 7.36 37.42 10.01
C ASN A 537 6.42 36.77 11.04
N GLY A 538 6.93 36.26 12.17
CA GLY A 538 6.16 35.61 13.23
C GLY A 538 5.88 34.11 13.02
N VAL A 539 6.24 33.53 11.88
CA VAL A 539 6.12 32.09 11.63
C VAL A 539 7.00 31.32 12.61
N LYS A 540 6.46 30.25 13.20
CA LYS A 540 7.19 29.36 14.10
C LYS A 540 7.67 28.11 13.39
N VAL A 541 8.85 27.61 13.79
CA VAL A 541 9.42 26.39 13.23
C VAL A 541 9.93 25.49 14.37
N ILE A 542 9.64 24.20 14.28
CA ILE A 542 10.19 23.16 15.15
C ILE A 542 11.03 22.22 14.31
N LEU A 543 12.28 22.03 14.69
CA LEU A 543 13.24 21.15 14.04
C LEU A 543 13.51 19.95 14.93
N LYS A 544 13.34 18.74 14.37
CA LYS A 544 13.71 17.45 14.97
C LYS A 544 14.65 16.70 14.01
N PRO A 545 15.95 16.97 14.03
CA PRO A 545 16.91 16.19 13.25
C PRO A 545 16.97 14.77 13.80
N THR A 546 16.99 13.79 12.89
CA THR A 546 17.03 12.35 13.22
C THR A 546 17.97 11.62 12.30
N THR A 547 18.35 10.39 12.69
CA THR A 547 19.13 9.42 11.91
C THR A 547 18.31 8.16 11.59
N PHE A 548 17.00 8.22 11.73
CA PHE A 548 16.12 7.06 11.53
C PHE A 548 16.05 6.62 10.08
N ARG A 549 16.11 7.59 9.17
CA ARG A 549 16.27 7.45 7.72
C ARG A 549 17.41 8.33 7.25
N ASN A 550 18.07 7.96 6.15
CA ASN A 550 19.21 8.71 5.62
C ASN A 550 18.78 9.78 4.59
N ASP A 551 17.68 9.56 3.89
CA ASP A 551 17.19 10.40 2.79
C ASP A 551 15.69 10.70 2.92
N GLN A 552 15.28 11.12 4.12
CA GLN A 552 13.90 11.50 4.39
C GLN A 552 13.81 12.71 5.30
N VAL A 553 13.10 13.72 4.84
CA VAL A 553 12.64 14.88 5.65
C VAL A 553 11.14 15.00 5.51
N LEU A 554 10.44 14.96 6.62
CA LEU A 554 9.00 15.16 6.71
C LEU A 554 8.73 16.56 7.25
N MET A 555 7.72 17.22 6.71
CA MET A 555 7.26 18.53 7.15
C MET A 555 5.75 18.51 7.36
N SER A 556 5.28 19.13 8.41
CA SER A 556 3.87 19.46 8.61
C SER A 556 3.72 20.82 9.24
N ALA A 557 2.71 21.57 8.85
CA ALA A 557 2.30 22.80 9.52
C ALA A 557 0.79 22.80 9.68
N ALA A 558 0.31 23.25 10.83
CA ALA A 558 -1.11 23.30 11.11
C ALA A 558 -1.46 24.59 11.87
N ARG A 559 -2.70 25.02 11.69
CA ARG A 559 -3.38 26.06 12.51
C ARG A 559 -4.87 25.80 12.51
N PHE A 560 -5.60 26.39 13.47
CA PHE A 560 -7.05 26.34 13.45
C PHE A 560 -7.65 27.20 12.33
N GLY A 561 -8.85 26.79 11.87
CA GLY A 561 -9.57 27.41 10.78
C GLY A 561 -10.43 26.41 10.02
N GLY A 562 -9.98 26.06 8.82
CA GLY A 562 -10.61 25.03 7.98
C GLY A 562 -11.99 25.40 7.47
N GLN A 563 -12.75 24.39 7.08
CA GLN A 563 -14.08 24.48 6.48
C GLN A 563 -15.13 25.06 7.46
N SER A 564 -14.88 24.95 8.78
CA SER A 564 -15.78 25.46 9.81
C SER A 564 -16.04 26.97 9.75
N LEU A 565 -15.15 27.72 9.11
CA LEU A 565 -15.28 29.18 8.98
C LEU A 565 -16.30 29.62 7.90
N PHE A 566 -16.74 28.70 7.04
CA PHE A 566 -17.60 29.02 5.90
C PHE A 566 -19.03 28.57 6.13
N ASP A 567 -19.99 29.37 5.64
CA ASP A 567 -21.42 29.13 5.82
C ASP A 567 -21.93 28.00 4.91
N ASP A 568 -23.20 27.58 5.14
CA ASP A 568 -23.80 26.43 4.42
C ASP A 568 -23.88 26.61 2.91
N LYS A 569 -24.01 27.84 2.43
CA LYS A 569 -23.99 28.15 1.00
C LYS A 569 -22.66 27.81 0.34
N ASP A 570 -21.56 27.95 1.08
CA ASP A 570 -20.18 27.73 0.62
C ASP A 570 -19.65 26.33 0.96
N MET A 571 -20.45 25.51 1.67
CA MET A 571 -20.02 24.24 2.26
C MET A 571 -19.31 23.31 1.28
N PHE A 572 -19.86 23.12 0.08
CA PHE A 572 -19.25 22.22 -0.89
C PHE A 572 -18.01 22.84 -1.55
N SER A 573 -18.04 24.14 -1.88
CA SER A 573 -16.88 24.84 -2.40
C SER A 573 -15.74 24.85 -1.37
N ALA A 574 -16.03 25.00 -0.07
CA ALA A 574 -15.04 24.92 0.99
C ALA A 574 -14.47 23.51 1.18
N ARG A 575 -15.31 22.48 1.11
CA ARG A 575 -14.91 21.07 1.27
C ARG A 575 -13.95 20.60 0.18
N TYR A 576 -14.06 21.15 -1.02
CA TYR A 576 -13.28 20.74 -2.18
C TYR A 576 -12.30 21.81 -2.68
N ALA A 577 -12.14 22.93 -1.96
CA ALA A 577 -11.29 24.05 -2.40
C ALA A 577 -9.84 23.63 -2.62
N ASP A 578 -9.26 22.88 -1.69
CA ASP A 578 -7.89 22.41 -1.74
C ASP A 578 -7.64 21.37 -2.86
N THR A 579 -8.56 20.43 -3.03
CA THR A 579 -8.45 19.39 -4.07
C THR A 579 -8.67 19.97 -5.47
N ILE A 580 -9.57 20.96 -5.62
CA ILE A 580 -9.77 21.69 -6.86
C ILE A 580 -8.52 22.50 -7.22
N VAL A 581 -7.97 23.25 -6.26
CA VAL A 581 -6.74 24.02 -6.50
C VAL A 581 -5.57 23.09 -6.84
N ALA A 582 -5.44 21.95 -6.15
CA ALA A 582 -4.41 20.96 -6.45
C ALA A 582 -4.59 20.35 -7.86
N ALA A 583 -5.82 20.09 -8.30
CA ALA A 583 -6.13 19.56 -9.62
C ALA A 583 -5.77 20.53 -10.75
N MET A 584 -5.75 21.84 -10.47
CA MET A 584 -5.33 22.88 -11.44
C MET A 584 -3.83 23.14 -11.47
N GLY A 585 -3.08 22.67 -10.46
CA GLY A 585 -1.62 22.77 -10.41
C GLY A 585 -1.09 23.71 -9.34
N LEU A 586 0.08 24.28 -9.57
CA LEU A 586 0.79 25.11 -8.62
C LEU A 586 1.24 26.42 -9.28
N LYS A 587 0.61 27.53 -8.96
CA LYS A 587 0.88 28.87 -9.49
C LYS A 587 0.90 28.86 -11.02
N ASP A 588 2.08 28.92 -11.64
CA ASP A 588 2.26 28.98 -13.10
C ASP A 588 2.32 27.58 -13.76
N PHE A 589 2.41 26.52 -12.97
CA PHE A 589 2.58 25.14 -13.42
C PHE A 589 1.26 24.37 -13.42
N SER A 590 0.89 23.80 -14.56
CA SER A 590 -0.10 22.72 -14.56
C SER A 590 0.44 21.49 -13.80
N PRO A 591 -0.40 20.51 -13.38
CA PRO A 591 0.10 19.28 -12.74
C PRO A 591 1.11 18.53 -13.61
N LEU A 592 0.93 18.60 -14.94
CA LEU A 592 1.83 18.00 -15.91
C LEU A 592 3.18 18.73 -15.97
N ASP A 593 3.17 20.07 -16.07
CA ASP A 593 4.38 20.88 -16.08
C ASP A 593 5.17 20.68 -14.78
N LEU A 594 4.47 20.67 -13.63
CA LEU A 594 5.07 20.46 -12.34
C LEU A 594 5.80 19.11 -12.26
N ARG A 595 5.18 18.03 -12.76
CA ARG A 595 5.81 16.71 -12.82
C ARG A 595 7.07 16.70 -13.70
N LYS A 596 7.03 17.43 -14.84
CA LYS A 596 8.19 17.55 -15.74
C LYS A 596 9.34 18.31 -15.08
N VAL A 597 9.05 19.39 -14.39
CA VAL A 597 10.06 20.21 -13.67
C VAL A 597 10.66 19.44 -12.48
N LEU A 598 9.87 18.62 -11.82
CA LEU A 598 10.30 17.83 -10.66
C LEU A 598 10.95 16.48 -11.05
N ALA A 599 11.19 16.21 -12.33
CA ALA A 599 11.83 14.96 -12.74
C ALA A 599 13.22 14.82 -12.11
N GLY A 600 13.44 13.70 -11.42
CA GLY A 600 14.68 13.45 -10.65
C GLY A 600 14.73 14.14 -9.29
N LYS A 601 13.65 14.75 -8.83
CA LYS A 601 13.50 15.32 -7.49
C LYS A 601 12.58 14.47 -6.61
N ALA A 602 12.96 14.31 -5.36
CA ALA A 602 12.16 13.62 -4.36
C ALA A 602 11.54 14.64 -3.41
N ALA A 603 10.60 15.44 -3.89
CA ALA A 603 9.89 16.46 -3.12
C ALA A 603 8.40 16.48 -3.46
N ALA A 604 7.56 16.62 -2.46
CA ALA A 604 6.12 16.78 -2.60
C ALA A 604 5.57 17.70 -1.51
N VAL A 605 4.56 18.52 -1.84
CA VAL A 605 3.87 19.41 -0.90
C VAL A 605 2.39 19.44 -1.20
N SER A 606 1.58 19.30 -0.17
CA SER A 606 0.13 19.49 -0.19
C SER A 606 -0.29 20.60 0.77
N ALA A 607 -1.41 21.23 0.49
CA ALA A 607 -2.10 22.14 1.39
C ALA A 607 -3.58 21.78 1.42
N GLY A 608 -4.18 21.66 2.58
CA GLY A 608 -5.53 21.14 2.77
C GLY A 608 -6.36 21.92 3.78
N LEU A 609 -7.67 22.01 3.53
CA LEU A 609 -8.66 22.52 4.45
C LEU A 609 -9.35 21.35 5.16
N GLY A 610 -8.94 21.04 6.39
CA GLY A 610 -9.67 20.13 7.26
C GLY A 610 -10.98 20.74 7.77
N ASN A 611 -11.74 20.00 8.56
CA ASN A 611 -12.98 20.54 9.15
C ASN A 611 -12.71 21.78 10.01
N ASN A 612 -11.70 21.74 10.86
CA ASN A 612 -11.37 22.78 11.85
C ASN A 612 -9.92 23.28 11.76
N THR A 613 -9.15 22.82 10.77
CA THR A 613 -7.72 23.13 10.63
C THR A 613 -7.34 23.39 9.20
N ASP A 614 -6.34 24.27 8.97
CA ASP A 614 -5.58 24.37 7.74
C ASP A 614 -4.27 23.64 7.95
N ILE A 615 -3.87 22.82 6.97
CA ILE A 615 -2.69 21.96 7.04
C ILE A 615 -1.84 22.18 5.80
N VAL A 616 -0.51 22.27 5.98
CA VAL A 616 0.47 22.17 4.91
C VAL A 616 1.37 20.99 5.26
N ALA A 617 1.47 20.00 4.38
CA ALA A 617 2.30 18.83 4.58
C ALA A 617 3.29 18.68 3.43
N GLY A 618 4.51 18.19 3.73
CA GLY A 618 5.55 17.98 2.76
C GLY A 618 6.45 16.79 3.09
N THR A 619 7.08 16.26 2.06
CA THR A 619 8.13 15.27 2.18
C THR A 619 9.22 15.57 1.17
N ALA A 620 10.47 15.34 1.56
CA ALA A 620 11.61 15.49 0.66
C ALA A 620 12.70 14.45 0.95
N GLY A 621 13.52 14.15 -0.04
CA GLY A 621 14.85 13.62 0.20
C GLY A 621 15.73 14.69 0.83
N ALA A 622 16.80 14.28 1.52
CA ALA A 622 17.70 15.22 2.21
C ALA A 622 18.28 16.29 1.27
N SER A 623 18.59 15.94 0.03
CA SER A 623 19.10 16.86 -1.02
C SER A 623 18.01 17.73 -1.66
N ASP A 624 16.73 17.43 -1.45
CA ASP A 624 15.60 18.07 -2.13
C ASP A 624 14.76 18.96 -1.19
N VAL A 625 15.25 19.24 0.03
CA VAL A 625 14.57 20.09 1.02
C VAL A 625 14.28 21.48 0.46
N GLU A 626 15.22 22.09 -0.26
CA GLU A 626 14.99 23.39 -0.88
C GLU A 626 13.86 23.33 -1.91
N THR A 627 13.80 22.29 -2.75
CA THR A 627 12.70 22.07 -3.70
C THR A 627 11.34 22.00 -2.97
N MET A 628 11.27 21.30 -1.85
CA MET A 628 10.07 21.23 -1.00
C MET A 628 9.70 22.64 -0.48
N LEU A 629 10.65 23.42 0.01
CA LEU A 629 10.41 24.76 0.52
C LEU A 629 9.98 25.74 -0.58
N GLN A 630 10.53 25.62 -1.80
CA GLN A 630 10.06 26.35 -2.98
C GLN A 630 8.59 26.03 -3.28
N MET A 631 8.20 24.77 -3.24
CA MET A 631 6.80 24.36 -3.44
C MET A 631 5.90 24.92 -2.33
N VAL A 632 6.33 24.91 -1.06
CA VAL A 632 5.61 25.56 0.03
C VAL A 632 5.38 27.03 -0.26
N TRP A 633 6.44 27.76 -0.61
CA TRP A 633 6.34 29.19 -0.93
C TRP A 633 5.35 29.47 -2.06
N LEU A 634 5.41 28.67 -3.13
CA LEU A 634 4.51 28.79 -4.28
C LEU A 634 3.04 28.55 -3.93
N LYS A 635 2.74 27.70 -2.91
CA LYS A 635 1.36 27.52 -2.42
C LYS A 635 0.77 28.81 -1.85
N PHE A 636 1.59 29.68 -1.28
CA PHE A 636 1.17 30.97 -0.72
C PHE A 636 1.28 32.12 -1.75
N ALA A 637 2.07 31.96 -2.80
CA ALA A 637 2.32 33.00 -3.78
C ALA A 637 1.18 33.23 -4.79
N GLY A 638 0.27 32.27 -4.92
CA GLY A 638 -0.88 32.40 -5.82
C GLY A 638 -1.52 31.07 -6.20
N VAL A 639 -2.68 31.17 -6.78
CA VAL A 639 -3.50 30.02 -7.22
C VAL A 639 -3.64 30.09 -8.74
N ARG A 640 -3.34 28.99 -9.41
CA ARG A 640 -3.64 28.80 -10.81
C ARG A 640 -5.14 28.63 -11.01
N ARG A 641 -5.73 29.35 -11.96
CA ARG A 641 -7.09 29.13 -12.41
C ARG A 641 -7.07 28.50 -13.80
N ASP A 642 -7.63 27.29 -13.91
CA ASP A 642 -7.69 26.55 -15.17
C ASP A 642 -9.06 25.86 -15.28
N GLU A 643 -9.95 26.46 -16.08
CA GLU A 643 -11.31 25.97 -16.27
C GLU A 643 -11.33 24.55 -16.85
N GLY A 644 -10.43 24.24 -17.78
CA GLY A 644 -10.38 22.93 -18.42
C GLY A 644 -10.01 21.81 -17.44
N LEU A 645 -9.01 22.01 -16.59
CA LEU A 645 -8.63 21.06 -15.55
C LEU A 645 -9.72 20.94 -14.46
N TYR A 646 -10.39 22.03 -14.13
CA TYR A 646 -11.54 22.00 -13.23
C TYR A 646 -12.68 21.14 -13.79
N GLN A 647 -13.05 21.34 -15.08
CA GLN A 647 -14.11 20.54 -15.70
C GLN A 647 -13.74 19.05 -15.77
N SER A 648 -12.47 18.73 -16.06
CA SER A 648 -11.96 17.36 -15.98
C SER A 648 -12.11 16.78 -14.57
N TYR A 649 -11.74 17.55 -13.55
CA TYR A 649 -11.88 17.15 -12.15
C TYR A 649 -13.34 16.89 -11.76
N ILE A 650 -14.24 17.82 -12.06
CA ILE A 650 -15.67 17.70 -11.75
C ILE A 650 -16.32 16.54 -12.50
N GLY A 651 -15.96 16.34 -13.76
CA GLY A 651 -16.44 15.19 -14.54
C GLY A 651 -16.07 13.86 -13.89
N LYS A 652 -14.82 13.74 -13.42
CA LYS A 652 -14.37 12.54 -12.67
C LYS A 652 -15.13 12.35 -11.35
N GLN A 653 -15.37 13.44 -10.60
CA GLN A 653 -16.15 13.38 -9.37
C GLN A 653 -17.61 12.96 -9.61
N MET A 654 -18.21 13.47 -10.68
CA MET A 654 -19.57 13.08 -11.08
C MET A 654 -19.68 11.59 -11.38
N GLU A 655 -18.73 11.05 -12.15
CA GLU A 655 -18.70 9.63 -12.49
C GLU A 655 -18.51 8.75 -11.26
N LEU A 656 -17.56 9.12 -10.39
CA LEU A 656 -17.36 8.41 -9.11
C LEU A 656 -18.61 8.44 -8.22
N ALA A 657 -19.27 9.59 -8.13
CA ALA A 657 -20.48 9.74 -7.32
C ALA A 657 -21.66 8.90 -7.85
N ARG A 658 -21.83 8.85 -9.18
CA ARG A 658 -22.85 8.01 -9.82
C ARG A 658 -22.61 6.53 -9.60
N ASN A 659 -21.39 6.08 -9.87
CA ASN A 659 -21.03 4.68 -9.81
C ASN A 659 -21.04 4.14 -8.36
N ARG A 660 -20.81 5.01 -7.37
CA ARG A 660 -20.90 4.65 -5.96
C ARG A 660 -22.32 4.23 -5.53
N GLN A 661 -23.35 4.79 -6.12
CA GLN A 661 -24.74 4.53 -5.73
C GLN A 661 -25.19 3.08 -6.00
N SER A 662 -24.53 2.37 -6.90
CA SER A 662 -24.84 0.96 -7.20
C SER A 662 -24.31 -0.02 -6.16
N GLN A 663 -23.45 0.42 -5.26
CA GLN A 663 -22.75 -0.45 -4.31
C GLN A 663 -23.53 -0.57 -2.98
N PRO A 664 -23.89 -1.80 -2.54
CA PRO A 664 -24.62 -2.00 -1.27
C PRO A 664 -23.88 -1.42 -0.06
N GLY A 665 -22.57 -1.61 0.00
CA GLY A 665 -21.72 -1.06 1.06
C GLY A 665 -21.70 0.48 1.12
N ALA A 666 -21.86 1.14 -0.04
CA ALA A 666 -21.92 2.60 -0.09
C ALA A 666 -23.26 3.12 0.46
N LEU A 667 -24.37 2.48 0.10
CA LEU A 667 -25.69 2.80 0.65
C LEU A 667 -25.72 2.56 2.17
N PHE A 668 -25.14 1.46 2.63
CA PHE A 668 -24.97 1.16 4.04
C PHE A 668 -24.21 2.25 4.79
N GLY A 669 -23.03 2.65 4.29
CA GLY A 669 -22.22 3.71 4.88
C GLY A 669 -22.94 5.08 4.91
N ASP A 670 -23.64 5.44 3.85
CA ASP A 670 -24.44 6.67 3.79
C ASP A 670 -25.58 6.64 4.79
N THR A 671 -26.27 5.49 4.93
CA THR A 671 -27.33 5.30 5.91
C THR A 671 -26.79 5.37 7.34
N MET A 672 -25.60 4.81 7.59
CA MET A 672 -24.93 4.91 8.88
C MET A 672 -24.68 6.37 9.25
N VAL A 673 -24.05 7.14 8.37
CA VAL A 673 -23.75 8.57 8.61
C VAL A 673 -25.04 9.38 8.77
N ALA A 674 -26.02 9.15 7.92
CA ALA A 674 -27.32 9.85 7.98
C ALA A 674 -28.05 9.56 9.30
N THR A 675 -28.04 8.30 9.76
CA THR A 675 -28.67 7.88 11.02
C THR A 675 -27.91 8.45 12.21
N LEU A 676 -26.57 8.34 12.20
CA LEU A 676 -25.72 8.79 13.30
C LEU A 676 -25.85 10.29 13.55
N TYR A 677 -25.93 11.09 12.48
CA TYR A 677 -25.98 12.56 12.59
C TYR A 677 -27.37 13.16 12.29
N GLY A 678 -28.46 12.36 12.30
CA GLY A 678 -29.83 12.85 12.13
C GLY A 678 -30.03 13.61 10.81
N ASN A 679 -29.41 13.17 9.71
CA ASN A 679 -29.40 13.82 8.40
C ASN A 679 -28.81 15.23 8.39
N ASN A 680 -27.93 15.57 9.32
CA ASN A 680 -27.27 16.87 9.31
C ASN A 680 -26.48 17.07 8.00
N PRO A 681 -26.69 18.15 7.24
CA PRO A 681 -26.03 18.36 5.95
C PRO A 681 -24.51 18.50 6.04
N ARG A 682 -24.00 18.92 7.21
CA ARG A 682 -22.57 19.03 7.50
C ARG A 682 -21.91 17.72 7.95
N ALA A 683 -22.69 16.65 8.13
CA ALA A 683 -22.14 15.34 8.47
C ALA A 683 -21.09 14.88 7.42
N PRO A 684 -20.09 14.07 7.84
CA PRO A 684 -19.01 13.61 6.95
C PRO A 684 -19.50 12.51 5.98
N ARG A 685 -20.38 12.85 5.07
CA ARG A 685 -20.89 11.95 4.04
C ARG A 685 -20.15 12.09 2.72
N ALA A 686 -20.21 11.06 1.90
CA ALA A 686 -19.68 11.09 0.54
C ALA A 686 -20.42 12.08 -0.36
N LEU A 687 -19.73 12.54 -1.40
CA LEU A 687 -20.27 13.41 -2.44
C LEU A 687 -21.34 12.65 -3.24
N ARG A 688 -22.44 13.30 -3.52
CA ARG A 688 -23.53 12.78 -4.35
C ARG A 688 -23.59 13.55 -5.67
N PRO A 689 -24.18 12.98 -6.73
CA PRO A 689 -24.32 13.69 -8.00
C PRO A 689 -25.00 15.06 -7.90
N GLU A 690 -26.03 15.19 -7.03
CA GLU A 690 -26.75 16.42 -6.78
C GLU A 690 -25.96 17.50 -6.02
N ASP A 691 -24.89 17.13 -5.35
CA ASP A 691 -24.02 18.07 -4.63
C ASP A 691 -23.04 18.78 -5.57
N ILE A 692 -22.63 18.11 -6.64
CA ILE A 692 -21.56 18.56 -7.55
C ILE A 692 -21.86 19.91 -8.20
N PRO A 693 -23.09 20.19 -8.70
CA PRO A 693 -23.42 21.50 -9.25
C PRO A 693 -23.37 22.65 -8.22
N ARG A 694 -23.27 22.33 -6.92
CA ARG A 694 -23.14 23.32 -5.83
C ARG A 694 -21.71 23.73 -5.57
N ILE A 695 -20.74 23.09 -6.23
CA ILE A 695 -19.31 23.42 -6.14
C ILE A 695 -19.04 24.53 -7.16
N ASP A 696 -18.72 25.72 -6.68
CA ASP A 696 -18.36 26.86 -7.51
C ASP A 696 -16.84 27.03 -7.54
N LEU A 697 -16.27 27.10 -8.75
CA LEU A 697 -14.82 27.19 -8.97
C LEU A 697 -14.22 28.46 -8.37
N ASP A 698 -14.80 29.61 -8.70
CA ASP A 698 -14.23 30.89 -8.29
C ASP A 698 -14.37 31.05 -6.77
N ARG A 699 -15.47 30.54 -6.19
CA ARG A 699 -15.66 30.51 -4.74
C ARG A 699 -14.65 29.57 -4.06
N ALA A 700 -14.41 28.40 -4.61
CA ALA A 700 -13.38 27.46 -4.11
C ALA A 700 -11.98 28.08 -4.11
N ILE A 701 -11.62 28.78 -5.19
CA ILE A 701 -10.36 29.51 -5.30
C ILE A 701 -10.29 30.63 -4.24
N ASP A 702 -11.36 31.40 -4.07
CA ASP A 702 -11.38 32.50 -3.09
C ASP A 702 -11.28 31.96 -1.66
N ILE A 703 -11.94 30.87 -1.34
CA ILE A 703 -11.82 30.18 -0.04
C ILE A 703 -10.37 29.74 0.19
N TYR A 704 -9.76 29.09 -0.79
CA TYR A 704 -8.36 28.67 -0.68
C TYR A 704 -7.44 29.87 -0.48
N ARG A 705 -7.61 30.96 -1.24
CA ARG A 705 -6.84 32.18 -1.09
C ARG A 705 -7.02 32.81 0.28
N GLN A 706 -8.25 32.88 0.80
CA GLN A 706 -8.51 33.40 2.15
C GLN A 706 -7.73 32.63 3.22
N ARG A 707 -7.45 31.34 3.00
CA ARG A 707 -6.70 30.53 3.96
C ARG A 707 -5.19 30.54 3.70
N PHE A 708 -4.76 30.36 2.47
CA PHE A 708 -3.35 30.19 2.12
C PHE A 708 -2.69 31.43 1.51
N SER A 709 -3.28 32.62 1.62
CA SER A 709 -2.58 33.88 1.39
C SER A 709 -1.81 34.38 2.63
N SER A 710 -1.93 33.71 3.76
CA SER A 710 -1.30 34.07 5.02
C SER A 710 -0.72 32.85 5.70
N ALA A 711 0.51 32.97 6.17
CA ALA A 711 1.17 32.00 7.06
C ALA A 711 1.00 32.33 8.54
N LYS A 712 0.15 33.32 8.90
CA LYS A 712 -0.13 33.68 10.30
C LYS A 712 -0.54 32.46 11.12
N ASP A 713 0.05 32.33 12.30
CA ASP A 713 -0.19 31.26 13.28
C ASP A 713 0.14 29.84 12.81
N LEU A 714 0.73 29.66 11.62
CA LEU A 714 1.27 28.36 11.26
C LEU A 714 2.55 28.07 12.03
N THR A 715 2.64 26.85 12.56
CA THR A 715 3.88 26.30 13.12
C THR A 715 4.34 25.15 12.23
N PHE A 716 5.49 25.34 11.58
CA PHE A 716 6.08 24.32 10.71
C PHE A 716 6.96 23.37 11.55
N ILE A 717 6.74 22.08 11.41
CA ILE A 717 7.52 21.01 12.06
C ILE A 717 8.30 20.28 10.98
N PHE A 718 9.62 20.11 11.20
CA PHE A 718 10.48 19.31 10.33
C PHE A 718 11.07 18.17 11.14
N VAL A 719 10.91 16.93 10.65
CA VAL A 719 11.48 15.73 11.27
C VAL A 719 12.23 14.95 10.20
N GLY A 720 13.48 14.59 10.46
CA GLY A 720 14.22 13.76 9.53
C GLY A 720 15.71 14.06 9.41
N SER A 721 16.28 13.60 8.30
CA SER A 721 17.71 13.68 8.01
C SER A 721 18.08 15.03 7.40
N PHE A 722 18.40 16.01 8.21
CA PHE A 722 18.91 17.32 7.82
C PHE A 722 19.88 17.89 8.85
N ASP A 723 20.81 18.71 8.39
CA ASP A 723 21.63 19.52 9.28
C ASP A 723 20.87 20.79 9.71
N PRO A 724 20.66 21.02 11.01
CA PRO A 724 20.02 22.23 11.52
C PRO A 724 20.70 23.53 11.12
N ALA A 725 22.02 23.54 10.89
CA ALA A 725 22.71 24.73 10.43
C ALA A 725 22.46 25.02 8.95
N ALA A 726 22.43 23.99 8.11
CA ALA A 726 22.20 24.12 6.69
C ALA A 726 20.74 24.46 6.35
N ILE A 727 19.74 23.97 7.10
CA ILE A 727 18.33 24.22 6.81
C ILE A 727 17.91 25.65 7.20
N LYS A 728 18.49 26.26 8.26
CA LYS A 728 18.08 27.58 8.77
C LYS A 728 18.08 28.69 7.70
N PRO A 729 19.10 28.87 6.84
CA PRO A 729 19.07 29.86 5.77
C PRO A 729 17.91 29.64 4.80
N LEU A 730 17.59 28.39 4.47
CA LEU A 730 16.48 28.04 3.60
C LEU A 730 15.13 28.39 4.24
N LEU A 731 14.98 28.11 5.56
CA LEU A 731 13.78 28.49 6.29
C LEU A 731 13.60 30.02 6.36
N ALA A 732 14.67 30.76 6.59
CA ALA A 732 14.65 32.21 6.55
C ALA A 732 14.24 32.74 5.15
N THR A 733 14.75 32.13 4.10
CA THR A 733 14.43 32.51 2.71
C THR A 733 12.98 32.20 2.36
N TYR A 734 12.54 30.97 2.52
CA TYR A 734 11.24 30.53 1.99
C TYR A 734 10.09 30.70 3.00
N LEU A 735 10.29 30.40 4.29
CA LEU A 735 9.24 30.56 5.29
C LEU A 735 9.25 31.95 5.91
N GLY A 736 10.42 32.55 6.11
CA GLY A 736 10.55 33.88 6.66
C GLY A 736 10.07 35.00 5.73
N SER A 737 9.92 34.70 4.43
CA SER A 737 9.37 35.62 3.43
C SER A 737 7.88 35.41 3.15
N LEU A 738 7.23 34.40 3.77
CA LEU A 738 5.81 34.18 3.58
C LEU A 738 5.00 35.38 4.11
N PRO A 739 3.93 35.78 3.39
CA PRO A 739 3.05 36.83 3.88
C PRO A 739 2.29 36.35 5.15
N THR A 740 2.07 37.27 6.08
CA THR A 740 1.34 37.00 7.33
C THR A 740 0.26 38.05 7.62
N PRO A 741 -0.56 38.45 6.62
CA PRO A 741 -1.68 39.32 6.88
C PRO A 741 -2.65 38.69 7.90
N ASP A 742 -3.41 39.55 8.58
CA ASP A 742 -4.37 39.09 9.60
C ASP A 742 -5.51 38.31 8.96
N ILE A 743 -5.76 37.12 9.48
CA ILE A 743 -6.88 36.25 9.09
C ILE A 743 -7.42 35.54 10.33
N PRO A 744 -8.69 35.07 10.33
CA PRO A 744 -9.22 34.25 11.41
C PRO A 744 -8.44 32.94 11.55
N THR A 745 -7.89 32.68 12.74
CA THR A 745 -7.14 31.46 13.10
C THR A 745 -7.79 30.67 14.24
N ALA A 746 -9.10 30.77 14.35
CA ALA A 746 -9.94 29.95 15.24
C ALA A 746 -10.88 29.08 14.40
N TYR A 747 -11.48 28.08 14.99
CA TYR A 747 -12.55 27.28 14.37
C TYR A 747 -13.92 27.67 14.95
N ARG A 748 -14.97 27.32 14.23
CA ARG A 748 -16.36 27.40 14.72
C ARG A 748 -16.88 25.99 15.01
N ASP A 749 -17.54 25.81 16.14
CA ASP A 749 -18.32 24.62 16.39
C ASP A 749 -19.68 24.75 15.66
N LEU A 750 -19.87 23.98 14.62
CA LEU A 750 -21.05 24.00 13.76
C LEU A 750 -22.22 23.17 14.34
N GLY A 751 -22.10 22.65 15.55
CA GLY A 751 -23.14 21.90 16.23
C GLY A 751 -23.45 20.53 15.62
N VAL A 752 -22.56 19.97 14.80
CA VAL A 752 -22.70 18.62 14.25
C VAL A 752 -22.52 17.61 15.38
N ARG A 753 -23.59 16.91 15.74
CA ARG A 753 -23.62 16.00 16.88
C ARG A 753 -24.28 14.68 16.50
N PRO A 754 -23.83 13.54 17.06
CA PRO A 754 -24.55 12.28 16.98
C PRO A 754 -25.92 12.39 17.67
N VAL A 755 -26.86 11.60 17.20
CA VAL A 755 -28.17 11.42 17.83
C VAL A 755 -28.05 10.83 19.23
N LYS A 756 -29.05 11.07 20.09
CA LYS A 756 -29.10 10.52 21.43
C LYS A 756 -30.08 9.35 21.51
N GLY A 757 -29.82 8.44 22.46
CA GLY A 757 -30.63 7.26 22.70
C GLY A 757 -30.28 6.11 21.75
N VAL A 758 -31.17 5.14 21.68
CA VAL A 758 -31.01 3.96 20.83
C VAL A 758 -31.74 4.17 19.52
N VAL A 759 -31.01 4.19 18.43
CA VAL A 759 -31.58 4.30 17.07
C VAL A 759 -31.19 3.10 16.24
N ARG A 760 -32.19 2.43 15.64
CA ARG A 760 -32.00 1.24 14.81
C ARG A 760 -32.49 1.49 13.39
N ARG A 761 -31.75 1.01 12.39
CA ARG A 761 -32.09 1.08 10.98
C ARG A 761 -31.68 -0.22 10.27
N GLU A 762 -32.45 -0.57 9.24
CA GLU A 762 -32.11 -1.65 8.33
C GLU A 762 -31.99 -1.09 6.92
N VAL A 763 -31.09 -1.65 6.15
CA VAL A 763 -30.84 -1.36 4.74
C VAL A 763 -30.92 -2.69 3.99
N ASN A 764 -31.79 -2.78 3.01
CA ASN A 764 -31.89 -3.96 2.15
C ASN A 764 -31.25 -3.62 0.80
N SER A 765 -30.06 -4.14 0.57
CA SER A 765 -29.31 -3.90 -0.67
C SER A 765 -28.26 -4.99 -0.86
N GLY A 766 -28.08 -5.40 -2.10
CA GLY A 766 -27.13 -6.45 -2.47
C GLY A 766 -27.79 -7.75 -2.89
N LEU A 767 -27.15 -8.41 -3.87
CA LEU A 767 -27.62 -9.67 -4.46
C LEU A 767 -27.22 -10.91 -3.68
N GLU A 768 -26.15 -10.80 -2.89
CA GLU A 768 -25.55 -11.94 -2.20
C GLU A 768 -26.15 -12.09 -0.81
N ASP A 769 -26.21 -13.33 -0.34
CA ASP A 769 -26.66 -13.66 1.03
C ASP A 769 -25.63 -13.18 2.07
N LYS A 770 -25.49 -11.86 2.15
CA LYS A 770 -24.57 -11.20 3.09
C LYS A 770 -25.28 -10.13 3.89
N SER A 771 -25.03 -10.12 5.18
CA SER A 771 -25.44 -9.03 6.08
C SER A 771 -24.23 -8.44 6.79
N THR A 772 -24.37 -7.19 7.21
CA THR A 772 -23.38 -6.52 8.05
C THR A 772 -24.10 -5.82 9.19
N VAL A 773 -23.71 -6.13 10.41
CA VAL A 773 -24.17 -5.45 11.61
C VAL A 773 -23.17 -4.35 11.98
N ALA A 774 -23.60 -3.12 12.11
CA ALA A 774 -22.78 -2.05 12.68
C ALA A 774 -23.45 -1.44 13.91
N LEU A 775 -22.64 -1.24 14.97
CA LEU A 775 -23.02 -0.54 16.18
C LEU A 775 -22.10 0.65 16.38
N THR A 776 -22.65 1.81 16.72
CA THR A 776 -21.83 3.00 17.02
C THR A 776 -22.29 3.61 18.35
N PHE A 777 -21.40 3.54 19.32
CA PHE A 777 -21.58 4.16 20.65
C PHE A 777 -20.90 5.53 20.63
N THR A 778 -21.58 6.56 21.17
CA THR A 778 -21.05 7.92 21.22
C THR A 778 -21.42 8.60 22.53
N GLY A 779 -20.67 9.62 22.91
CA GLY A 779 -20.99 10.42 24.08
C GLY A 779 -19.91 11.46 24.40
N PRO A 780 -20.16 12.35 25.38
CA PRO A 780 -19.12 13.26 25.83
C PRO A 780 -17.97 12.50 26.48
N ALA A 781 -16.75 13.01 26.30
CA ALA A 781 -15.56 12.45 26.89
C ALA A 781 -14.67 13.52 27.50
N GLU A 782 -13.92 13.16 28.52
CA GLU A 782 -12.74 13.89 28.93
C GLU A 782 -11.57 13.33 28.11
N VAL A 783 -11.09 14.14 27.17
CA VAL A 783 -10.04 13.68 26.24
C VAL A 783 -8.68 13.92 26.90
N THR A 784 -8.12 12.86 27.43
CA THR A 784 -6.76 12.80 27.98
C THR A 784 -6.05 11.57 27.41
N GLU A 785 -4.73 11.60 27.34
CA GLU A 785 -3.92 10.48 26.85
C GLU A 785 -4.22 9.16 27.59
N MET A 786 -4.41 9.24 28.92
CA MET A 786 -4.74 8.07 29.72
C MET A 786 -6.15 7.51 29.40
N GLU A 787 -7.15 8.38 29.16
CA GLU A 787 -8.48 7.94 28.75
C GLU A 787 -8.48 7.32 27.34
N GLU A 788 -7.69 7.90 26.42
CA GLU A 788 -7.49 7.31 25.09
C GLU A 788 -6.83 5.94 25.17
N LEU A 789 -5.81 5.77 26.01
CA LEU A 789 -5.19 4.45 26.25
C LEU A 789 -6.16 3.45 26.87
N ARG A 790 -6.99 3.85 27.81
CA ARG A 790 -8.02 3.00 28.42
C ARG A 790 -9.07 2.55 27.39
N LEU A 791 -9.51 3.50 26.56
CA LEU A 791 -10.43 3.21 25.46
C LEU A 791 -9.81 2.22 24.46
N SER A 792 -8.57 2.47 24.05
CA SER A 792 -7.84 1.62 23.13
C SER A 792 -7.60 0.21 23.70
N ALA A 793 -7.25 0.10 25.00
CA ALA A 793 -7.11 -1.20 25.66
C ALA A 793 -8.43 -1.99 25.64
N MET A 794 -9.54 -1.32 25.94
CA MET A 794 -10.87 -1.94 25.88
C MET A 794 -11.20 -2.45 24.48
N THR A 795 -11.01 -1.64 23.45
CA THR A 795 -11.36 -2.04 22.07
C THR A 795 -10.44 -3.14 21.54
N GLU A 796 -9.14 -3.10 21.83
CA GLU A 796 -8.21 -4.18 21.43
C GLU A 796 -8.53 -5.51 22.12
N ILE A 797 -8.88 -5.49 23.39
CA ILE A 797 -9.30 -6.72 24.10
C ILE A 797 -10.63 -7.21 23.56
N MET A 798 -11.58 -6.29 23.25
CA MET A 798 -12.84 -6.70 22.61
C MET A 798 -12.61 -7.34 21.23
N ASN A 799 -11.61 -6.91 20.47
CA ASN A 799 -11.23 -7.54 19.21
C ASN A 799 -10.75 -8.99 19.42
N ILE A 800 -9.94 -9.24 20.44
CA ILE A 800 -9.56 -10.61 20.82
C ILE A 800 -10.82 -11.44 21.12
N ARG A 801 -11.75 -10.90 21.89
CA ARG A 801 -12.99 -11.58 22.28
C ARG A 801 -13.95 -11.82 21.11
N ILE A 802 -14.05 -10.86 20.18
CA ILE A 802 -14.87 -11.00 18.97
C ILE A 802 -14.37 -12.21 18.15
N ILE A 803 -13.08 -12.33 17.94
CA ILE A 803 -12.50 -13.46 17.21
C ILE A 803 -12.70 -14.76 18.00
N ASP A 804 -12.33 -14.82 19.27
CA ASP A 804 -12.39 -16.03 20.08
C ASP A 804 -13.82 -16.57 20.23
N VAL A 805 -14.81 -15.68 20.36
CA VAL A 805 -16.19 -16.09 20.66
C VAL A 805 -17.03 -16.17 19.39
N LEU A 806 -17.11 -15.09 18.60
CA LEU A 806 -18.04 -15.04 17.47
C LEU A 806 -17.52 -15.87 16.27
N ARG A 807 -16.21 -15.87 16.02
CA ARG A 807 -15.58 -16.67 14.96
C ARG A 807 -15.30 -18.09 15.44
N GLU A 808 -14.39 -18.24 16.41
CA GLU A 808 -13.81 -19.53 16.76
C GLU A 808 -14.78 -20.48 17.49
N LYS A 809 -15.59 -19.96 18.43
CA LYS A 809 -16.52 -20.80 19.20
C LYS A 809 -17.87 -20.98 18.52
N LEU A 810 -18.41 -19.90 17.93
CA LEU A 810 -19.77 -19.87 17.42
C LEU A 810 -19.87 -20.00 15.90
N GLY A 811 -18.78 -19.75 15.14
CA GLY A 811 -18.78 -19.81 13.68
C GLY A 811 -19.75 -18.81 13.01
N LEU A 812 -20.05 -17.70 13.67
CA LEU A 812 -21.06 -16.74 13.19
C LEU A 812 -20.50 -15.70 12.22
N ILE A 813 -19.21 -15.47 12.26
CA ILE A 813 -18.51 -14.46 11.45
C ILE A 813 -17.17 -15.04 10.97
N TYR A 814 -16.65 -14.57 9.84
CA TYR A 814 -15.26 -14.80 9.45
C TYR A 814 -14.32 -13.78 10.10
N GLY A 815 -14.73 -12.52 10.15
CA GLY A 815 -13.97 -11.42 10.73
C GLY A 815 -14.91 -10.32 11.20
N GLY A 816 -14.32 -9.29 11.78
CA GLY A 816 -15.04 -8.14 12.32
C GLY A 816 -14.23 -7.51 13.43
N GLY A 817 -14.65 -6.36 13.92
CA GLY A 817 -13.88 -5.67 14.92
C GLY A 817 -14.57 -4.50 15.58
N MET A 818 -13.89 -3.98 16.59
CA MET A 818 -14.26 -2.80 17.35
C MET A 818 -13.14 -1.77 17.26
N GLU A 819 -13.49 -0.52 17.00
CA GLU A 819 -12.57 0.63 16.97
C GLU A 819 -13.07 1.72 17.90
N GLY A 820 -12.17 2.42 18.59
CA GLY A 820 -12.50 3.52 19.47
C GLY A 820 -11.64 4.73 19.21
N SER A 821 -12.22 5.92 19.31
CA SER A 821 -11.50 7.19 19.20
C SER A 821 -12.07 8.24 20.13
N MET A 822 -11.20 9.17 20.54
CA MET A 822 -11.61 10.38 21.22
C MET A 822 -11.25 11.58 20.36
N THR A 823 -12.06 12.61 20.43
CA THR A 823 -11.87 13.86 19.68
C THR A 823 -12.13 15.04 20.59
N ARG A 824 -11.19 15.99 20.64
CA ARG A 824 -11.27 17.20 21.45
C ARG A 824 -11.97 18.35 20.71
N VAL A 825 -11.70 18.46 19.42
CA VAL A 825 -12.13 19.58 18.55
C VAL A 825 -13.14 19.09 17.52
N PRO A 826 -14.29 19.76 17.32
CA PRO A 826 -14.74 21.03 17.92
C PRO A 826 -15.34 20.89 19.32
N TYR A 827 -15.57 19.71 19.82
CA TYR A 827 -16.04 19.40 21.17
C TYR A 827 -15.50 18.04 21.62
N ALA A 828 -15.32 17.89 22.92
CA ALA A 828 -14.76 16.67 23.49
C ALA A 828 -15.80 15.53 23.51
N HIS A 829 -15.50 14.46 22.78
CA HIS A 829 -16.40 13.28 22.66
C HIS A 829 -15.61 12.01 22.30
N TYR A 830 -16.28 10.88 22.50
CA TYR A 830 -15.79 9.58 22.04
C TYR A 830 -16.72 8.98 20.98
N THR A 831 -16.16 8.10 20.17
CA THR A 831 -16.89 7.22 19.26
C THR A 831 -16.31 5.82 19.38
N VAL A 832 -17.15 4.79 19.53
CA VAL A 832 -16.78 3.38 19.45
C VAL A 832 -17.65 2.72 18.40
N GLY A 833 -17.01 2.25 17.34
CA GLY A 833 -17.66 1.52 16.25
C GLY A 833 -17.41 0.03 16.34
N VAL A 834 -18.44 -0.80 16.06
CA VAL A 834 -18.35 -2.25 15.92
C VAL A 834 -18.89 -2.61 14.57
N THR A 835 -18.16 -3.44 13.81
CA THR A 835 -18.62 -3.92 12.50
C THR A 835 -18.45 -5.43 12.42
N LEU A 836 -19.54 -6.14 12.17
CA LEU A 836 -19.61 -7.61 12.18
C LEU A 836 -20.32 -8.10 10.90
N PRO A 837 -19.59 -8.47 9.85
CA PRO A 837 -20.16 -9.12 8.67
C PRO A 837 -20.57 -10.55 9.00
N THR A 838 -21.72 -10.98 8.47
CA THR A 838 -22.32 -12.29 8.78
C THR A 838 -23.33 -12.74 7.72
N GLY A 839 -23.88 -13.93 7.84
CA GLY A 839 -25.04 -14.39 7.05
C GLY A 839 -26.35 -13.75 7.53
N PRO A 840 -27.33 -13.54 6.63
CA PRO A 840 -28.62 -12.97 7.01
C PRO A 840 -29.32 -13.74 8.12
N GLU A 841 -29.19 -15.06 8.13
CA GLU A 841 -29.75 -15.98 9.13
C GLU A 841 -29.08 -15.88 10.50
N ASN A 842 -27.92 -15.24 10.58
CA ASN A 842 -27.13 -15.13 11.79
C ASN A 842 -27.17 -13.75 12.44
N VAL A 843 -27.80 -12.75 11.82
CA VAL A 843 -27.83 -11.35 12.30
C VAL A 843 -28.25 -11.27 13.78
N ASP A 844 -29.36 -11.90 14.15
CA ASP A 844 -29.83 -11.89 15.54
C ASP A 844 -28.89 -12.60 16.51
N LYS A 845 -28.27 -13.71 16.06
CA LYS A 845 -27.30 -14.45 16.86
C LYS A 845 -26.03 -13.65 17.10
N VAL A 846 -25.55 -12.96 16.05
CA VAL A 846 -24.38 -12.06 16.12
C VAL A 846 -24.64 -10.89 17.06
N LEU A 847 -25.78 -10.22 16.91
CA LEU A 847 -26.20 -9.14 17.83
C LEU A 847 -26.25 -9.63 19.27
N LYS A 848 -26.91 -10.76 19.52
CA LYS A 848 -27.01 -11.36 20.86
C LYS A 848 -25.63 -11.68 21.45
N ALA A 849 -24.74 -12.30 20.66
CA ALA A 849 -23.40 -12.65 21.11
C ALA A 849 -22.54 -11.39 21.35
N ALA A 850 -22.59 -10.40 20.46
CA ALA A 850 -21.87 -9.14 20.62
C ALA A 850 -22.29 -8.38 21.88
N PHE A 851 -23.59 -8.25 22.13
CA PHE A 851 -24.09 -7.61 23.35
C PHE A 851 -23.76 -8.43 24.61
N ALA A 852 -23.72 -9.77 24.52
CA ALA A 852 -23.31 -10.59 25.65
C ALA A 852 -21.82 -10.36 26.01
N GLU A 853 -20.94 -10.25 25.03
CA GLU A 853 -19.52 -9.92 25.29
C GLU A 853 -19.34 -8.48 25.78
N ILE A 854 -20.10 -7.51 25.27
CA ILE A 854 -20.13 -6.14 25.78
C ILE A 854 -20.54 -6.15 27.24
N GLU A 855 -21.63 -6.83 27.61
CA GLU A 855 -22.10 -6.88 28.99
C GLU A 855 -21.13 -7.62 29.92
N ARG A 856 -20.49 -8.69 29.43
CA ARG A 856 -19.42 -9.37 30.15
C ARG A 856 -18.27 -8.39 30.46
N MET A 857 -17.82 -7.64 29.46
CA MET A 857 -16.73 -6.68 29.63
C MET A 857 -17.12 -5.56 30.63
N ARG A 858 -18.36 -5.08 30.59
CA ARG A 858 -18.88 -4.06 31.51
C ARG A 858 -19.03 -4.57 32.95
N THR A 859 -19.41 -5.81 33.16
CA THR A 859 -19.71 -6.38 34.49
C THR A 859 -18.50 -7.08 35.11
N GLN A 860 -17.76 -7.88 34.34
CA GLN A 860 -16.64 -8.69 34.81
C GLN A 860 -15.28 -8.03 34.52
N GLY A 861 -15.16 -7.28 33.40
CA GLY A 861 -13.91 -6.78 32.88
C GLY A 861 -13.18 -7.82 32.02
N PRO A 862 -11.98 -7.50 31.54
CA PRO A 862 -11.16 -8.42 30.74
C PRO A 862 -10.46 -9.46 31.62
N ASP A 863 -10.02 -10.55 30.97
CA ASP A 863 -9.05 -11.46 31.57
C ASP A 863 -7.67 -10.79 31.62
N GLN A 864 -6.89 -11.05 32.69
CA GLN A 864 -5.54 -10.46 32.84
C GLN A 864 -4.63 -10.83 31.66
N ALA A 865 -4.76 -12.07 31.17
CA ALA A 865 -3.95 -12.57 30.06
C ALA A 865 -4.19 -11.75 28.74
N ASP A 866 -5.43 -11.36 28.46
CA ASP A 866 -5.74 -10.56 27.27
C ASP A 866 -5.19 -9.13 27.40
N LEU A 867 -5.26 -8.54 28.60
CA LEU A 867 -4.65 -7.24 28.86
C LEU A 867 -3.12 -7.31 28.72
N ASP A 868 -2.48 -8.37 29.18
CA ASP A 868 -1.03 -8.56 29.06
C ASP A 868 -0.58 -8.70 27.60
N LYS A 869 -1.37 -9.41 26.77
CA LYS A 869 -1.13 -9.48 25.31
C LYS A 869 -1.16 -8.10 24.67
N VAL A 870 -2.18 -7.28 24.96
CA VAL A 870 -2.32 -5.92 24.44
C VAL A 870 -1.15 -5.05 24.86
N LYS A 871 -0.79 -5.06 26.15
CA LYS A 871 0.35 -4.29 26.68
C LYS A 871 1.67 -4.71 26.03
N THR A 872 1.91 -6.01 25.89
CA THR A 872 3.13 -6.54 25.27
C THR A 872 3.27 -6.03 23.84
N ASN A 873 2.20 -6.12 23.07
CA ASN A 873 2.17 -5.64 21.70
C ASN A 873 2.39 -4.12 21.60
N TRP A 874 1.72 -3.33 22.45
CA TRP A 874 1.89 -1.88 22.47
C TRP A 874 3.31 -1.44 22.80
N LEU A 875 3.95 -2.09 23.78
CA LEU A 875 5.33 -1.78 24.15
C LEU A 875 6.32 -2.12 23.03
N GLN A 876 6.08 -3.21 22.30
CA GLN A 876 6.90 -3.55 21.13
C GLN A 876 6.69 -2.55 19.98
N THR A 877 5.44 -2.18 19.67
CA THR A 877 5.11 -1.19 18.65
C THR A 877 5.70 0.18 19.00
N TYR A 878 5.57 0.60 20.23
CA TYR A 878 6.12 1.88 20.70
C TYR A 878 7.64 1.97 20.51
N ARG A 879 8.39 0.93 20.86
CA ARG A 879 9.85 0.88 20.67
C ARG A 879 10.23 1.06 19.20
N LYS A 880 9.49 0.44 18.28
CA LYS A 880 9.65 0.62 16.85
C LYS A 880 9.31 2.04 16.42
N SER A 881 8.17 2.56 16.88
CA SER A 881 7.66 3.89 16.51
C SER A 881 8.59 5.03 16.93
N LEU A 882 9.31 4.90 18.04
CA LEU A 882 10.31 5.87 18.47
C LEU A 882 11.47 6.05 17.47
N GLN A 883 11.67 5.12 16.55
CA GLN A 883 12.65 5.17 15.46
C GLN A 883 12.01 5.54 14.09
N GLU A 884 10.79 6.09 14.09
CA GLU A 884 10.07 6.49 12.87
C GLU A 884 9.83 8.01 12.85
N ASN A 885 10.28 8.67 11.77
CA ASN A 885 10.08 10.11 11.60
C ASN A 885 8.60 10.51 11.62
N SER A 886 7.73 9.69 11.04
CA SER A 886 6.28 9.93 11.00
C SER A 886 5.65 9.94 12.38
N TYR A 887 6.10 9.08 13.29
CA TYR A 887 5.59 9.04 14.66
C TYR A 887 5.92 10.34 15.42
N TRP A 888 7.16 10.80 15.35
CA TRP A 888 7.57 12.08 15.95
C TRP A 888 6.81 13.25 15.34
N LEU A 889 6.66 13.28 14.02
CA LEU A 889 5.91 14.34 13.36
C LEU A 889 4.43 14.37 13.83
N ALA A 890 3.79 13.21 13.89
CA ALA A 890 2.40 13.09 14.34
C ALA A 890 2.21 13.56 15.78
N VAL A 891 3.06 13.10 16.71
CA VAL A 891 2.99 13.51 18.12
C VAL A 891 3.21 15.02 18.28
N LEU A 892 4.22 15.58 17.60
CA LEU A 892 4.48 17.03 17.67
C LEU A 892 3.34 17.84 17.07
N GLN A 893 2.74 17.38 15.99
CA GLN A 893 1.59 18.06 15.38
C GLN A 893 0.35 17.99 16.27
N THR A 894 0.03 16.81 16.80
CA THR A 894 -1.11 16.62 17.73
C THR A 894 -0.93 17.49 18.97
N SER A 895 0.27 17.54 19.53
CA SER A 895 0.55 18.39 20.69
C SER A 895 0.29 19.88 20.42
N LEU A 896 0.59 20.36 19.19
CA LEU A 896 0.30 21.75 18.80
C LEU A 896 -1.20 22.02 18.64
N THR A 897 -1.94 21.09 18.04
CA THR A 897 -3.38 21.28 17.79
C THR A 897 -4.23 21.01 19.02
N GLU A 898 -3.77 20.20 19.96
CA GLU A 898 -4.51 19.85 21.17
C GLU A 898 -3.99 20.55 22.44
N GLY A 899 -2.85 21.23 22.35
CA GLY A 899 -2.26 21.92 23.47
C GLY A 899 -1.68 20.99 24.55
N THR A 900 -1.22 19.80 24.16
CA THR A 900 -0.63 18.78 25.04
C THR A 900 0.89 18.88 25.13
N ASP A 901 1.51 18.28 26.16
CA ASP A 901 2.98 18.19 26.25
C ASP A 901 3.52 17.12 25.31
N PRO A 902 4.33 17.45 24.28
CA PRO A 902 4.95 16.44 23.42
C PRO A 902 5.91 15.50 24.18
N GLY A 903 6.28 15.84 25.42
CA GLY A 903 7.13 15.02 26.29
C GLY A 903 6.50 13.69 26.70
N THR A 904 5.20 13.54 26.58
CA THR A 904 4.46 12.29 26.81
C THR A 904 4.90 11.17 25.88
N ILE A 905 5.46 11.50 24.71
CA ILE A 905 6.12 10.51 23.84
C ILE A 905 7.17 9.66 24.59
N LEU A 906 7.79 10.19 25.63
CA LEU A 906 8.82 9.49 26.41
C LEU A 906 8.26 8.74 27.65
N SER A 907 6.96 8.86 27.96
CA SER A 907 6.34 8.24 29.13
C SER A 907 5.31 7.16 28.79
N PHE A 908 5.06 6.92 27.53
CA PHE A 908 4.07 5.95 27.05
C PHE A 908 4.23 4.55 27.66
N ASP A 909 5.45 4.06 27.80
CA ASP A 909 5.70 2.73 28.40
C ASP A 909 5.25 2.67 29.88
N ARG A 910 5.46 3.72 30.64
CA ARG A 910 5.00 3.83 32.02
C ARG A 910 3.47 3.87 32.09
N GLU A 911 2.85 4.62 31.20
CA GLU A 911 1.39 4.75 31.12
C GLU A 911 0.73 3.42 30.75
N VAL A 912 1.22 2.74 29.71
CA VAL A 912 0.76 1.39 29.34
C VAL A 912 0.88 0.41 30.50
N ARG A 913 2.01 0.40 31.21
CA ARG A 913 2.21 -0.50 32.38
C ARG A 913 1.23 -0.22 33.50
N SER A 914 0.80 1.03 33.68
CA SER A 914 -0.11 1.45 34.76
C SER A 914 -1.56 0.99 34.56
N ILE A 915 -1.99 0.65 33.32
CA ILE A 915 -3.35 0.22 33.05
C ILE A 915 -3.62 -1.14 33.68
N GLY A 916 -4.69 -1.25 34.45
CA GLY A 916 -5.14 -2.50 35.07
C GLY A 916 -6.48 -2.98 34.51
N VAL A 917 -6.86 -4.20 34.86
CA VAL A 917 -8.18 -4.80 34.51
C VAL A 917 -9.35 -3.90 34.93
N ALA A 918 -9.24 -3.25 36.11
CA ALA A 918 -10.26 -2.33 36.60
C ALA A 918 -10.40 -1.07 35.73
N ASP A 919 -9.31 -0.61 35.09
CA ASP A 919 -9.35 0.54 34.19
C ASP A 919 -10.12 0.22 32.91
N VAL A 920 -9.84 -0.94 32.33
CA VAL A 920 -10.53 -1.43 31.12
C VAL A 920 -12.01 -1.68 31.40
N LYS A 921 -12.34 -2.26 32.56
CA LYS A 921 -13.73 -2.44 32.99
C LYS A 921 -14.44 -1.09 33.09
N ARG A 922 -13.85 -0.08 33.71
CA ARG A 922 -14.42 1.27 33.79
C ARG A 922 -14.58 1.91 32.42
N ALA A 923 -13.62 1.73 31.50
CA ALA A 923 -13.76 2.17 30.12
C ALA A 923 -14.95 1.53 29.42
N ALA A 924 -15.16 0.22 29.58
CA ALA A 924 -16.31 -0.48 29.02
C ALA A 924 -17.64 0.04 29.61
N GLN A 925 -17.70 0.28 30.90
CA GLN A 925 -18.89 0.86 31.55
C GLN A 925 -19.22 2.25 31.02
N ARG A 926 -18.20 3.07 30.75
CA ARG A 926 -18.35 4.44 30.29
C ARG A 926 -18.62 4.55 28.78
N TYR A 927 -17.91 3.80 27.96
CA TYR A 927 -17.88 3.99 26.50
C TYR A 927 -18.75 3.00 25.72
N LEU A 928 -19.15 1.86 26.29
CA LEU A 928 -20.11 0.92 25.71
C LEU A 928 -21.51 1.10 26.33
N ASN A 929 -22.04 2.33 26.21
CA ASN A 929 -23.34 2.66 26.78
C ASN A 929 -24.48 2.04 25.96
N THR A 930 -25.09 0.99 26.47
CA THR A 930 -26.19 0.26 25.82
C THR A 930 -27.52 1.02 25.76
N GLU A 931 -27.60 2.19 26.40
CA GLU A 931 -28.75 3.10 26.31
C GLU A 931 -28.54 4.22 25.26
N ASN A 932 -27.34 4.31 24.66
CA ASN A 932 -27.02 5.35 23.71
C ASN A 932 -26.11 4.82 22.60
N TYR A 933 -26.68 4.27 21.53
CA TYR A 933 -25.98 3.78 20.35
C TYR A 933 -26.84 3.81 19.11
N VAL A 934 -26.18 3.84 17.96
CA VAL A 934 -26.81 3.63 16.65
C VAL A 934 -26.50 2.23 16.16
N GLN A 935 -27.53 1.50 15.73
CA GLN A 935 -27.43 0.20 15.08
C GLN A 935 -27.93 0.32 13.64
N VAL A 936 -27.08 -0.07 12.68
CA VAL A 936 -27.50 -0.22 11.29
C VAL A 936 -27.16 -1.63 10.82
N VAL A 937 -28.12 -2.29 10.18
CA VAL A 937 -27.97 -3.62 9.61
C VAL A 937 -28.15 -3.53 8.11
N LEU A 938 -27.15 -3.97 7.35
CA LEU A 938 -27.27 -4.23 5.94
C LEU A 938 -27.74 -5.66 5.73
N ASN A 939 -28.82 -5.85 5.02
CA ASN A 939 -29.32 -7.14 4.57
C ASN A 939 -29.36 -7.20 3.03
N PRO A 940 -29.36 -8.40 2.43
CA PRO A 940 -29.57 -8.54 1.00
C PRO A 940 -30.95 -8.01 0.59
N GLU A 941 -31.09 -7.69 -0.70
CA GLU A 941 -32.40 -7.44 -1.31
C GLU A 941 -33.28 -8.68 -1.19
N LYS A 942 -34.54 -8.50 -0.82
CA LYS A 942 -35.54 -9.59 -0.74
C LYS A 942 -36.04 -9.98 -2.11
#